data_66ba5401940d97301533b317d5ec6266
#
_entry.id   66ba5401940d97301533b317d5ec6266
#
_cell.length_a   1.000
_cell.length_b   1.000
_cell.length_c   1.000
_cell.angle_alpha   90.00
_cell.angle_beta   90.00
_cell.angle_gamma   90.00
#
_symmetry.space_group_name_H-M   'P 1'
#
loop_
_entity.id
_entity.type
_entity.pdbx_description
1 polymer ?
#
loop_
_entity_poly.entity_id
_entity_poly.type
_entity_poly.pdbx_seq_one_letter_code
_entity_poly.pdbx_strand_id
1 'polypeptide(L)'
;MLCRYDRQKGKLMNQNNKFKGVFIYLAVIVLLVIGMVTMLQMSATPGEHTTYSKVISEFDNYNVSGYTLDLGSGELQYTLKSDNTKKYKYSVPNVSLFLQDTQGYRKAYNEKNPDSQLVEDFYPVSDNSFLLSFLPYLLMVALMIGFTFVIMRQAGGGGKMSQFSKANARTQPSNGPKITFADVAGAEEEKEEMSEIVDFMKNPRKYQELGAKIPRGVLLLGPPGTGKTLLAKAVAGEANVPFFSISGSDFVEMFVGVGASRVRDLFDQAKKHTPSIIFIDEIDAVGRQRGTGLGGGHDEREQTLNQLLVEMDGFTDNQGVIVIAATNRRDILDPALLRPGRFDRQITVGYPDIKGREAILRVHTKNKKLAPDISLATIAKGTAGFTGADLANLVNEAALLAARNNRKAITQPDIEEATIKVVAGPEKKSKVVSEEEKRLTAFHEAGHAVCTFHCKTQDPVHQVSIIPRGMAGGYTMSLPEHDRSFRSKTQMEEEIIVLLGGRVAEKIVLDEISTGASNDIERATDLARSMITRYGFSEKLGPIVYGHDNSEVFLGRDYSQGRNYSENVAAEIDGEIRELIDTSYENAKQILLSHRDQLDKVAHYLMEHEKIDGDDFIKLMNGEPLDDNTAAPVSENSDTAPADCEDTAETTGDNNNETNE
;
A
#
# COMPACT_ATOMS: atom_id res chain seq x y z
N MET A 1 27.43 -25.36 8.10
CA MET A 1 26.63 -25.69 9.29
C MET A 1 26.94 -24.84 10.54
N LEU A 2 28.14 -24.34 10.71
CA LEU A 2 28.56 -23.53 11.88
C LEU A 2 27.95 -22.11 11.95
N CYS A 3 27.63 -21.49 10.83
CA CYS A 3 27.01 -20.13 10.82
C CYS A 3 25.51 -20.07 11.21
N ARG A 4 24.80 -21.20 11.24
CA ARG A 4 23.40 -21.26 11.70
C ARG A 4 23.29 -21.43 13.23
N TYR A 5 24.32 -21.98 13.86
CA TYR A 5 24.32 -22.25 15.31
C TYR A 5 24.53 -20.96 16.13
N ASP A 6 25.34 -20.03 15.65
CA ASP A 6 25.59 -18.75 16.33
C ASP A 6 24.41 -17.78 16.26
N ARG A 7 23.60 -17.81 15.18
CA ARG A 7 22.38 -16.99 15.10
C ARG A 7 21.26 -17.45 16.04
N GLN A 8 21.19 -18.72 16.38
CA GLN A 8 20.21 -19.21 17.35
C GLN A 8 20.63 -18.90 18.81
N LYS A 9 21.92 -18.95 19.15
CA LYS A 9 22.41 -18.53 20.47
C LYS A 9 22.21 -17.04 20.73
N GLY A 10 22.43 -16.19 19.74
CA GLY A 10 22.18 -14.74 19.86
C GLY A 10 20.70 -14.39 20.08
N LYS A 11 19.77 -15.14 19.48
CA LYS A 11 18.32 -14.93 19.69
C LYS A 11 17.84 -15.41 21.05
N LEU A 12 18.37 -16.52 21.57
CA LEU A 12 18.03 -17.06 22.89
C LEU A 12 18.58 -16.19 24.04
N MET A 13 19.79 -15.61 23.91
CA MET A 13 20.34 -14.70 24.93
C MET A 13 19.58 -13.36 24.98
N ASN A 14 19.00 -12.89 23.89
CA ASN A 14 18.24 -11.63 23.86
C ASN A 14 16.79 -11.80 24.37
N GLN A 15 16.23 -12.99 24.34
CA GLN A 15 14.94 -13.28 24.97
C GLN A 15 15.05 -13.36 26.50
N ASN A 16 16.11 -13.96 27.07
CA ASN A 16 16.29 -14.07 28.52
C ASN A 16 16.47 -12.70 29.21
N ASN A 17 17.01 -11.68 28.53
CA ASN A 17 17.12 -10.34 29.12
C ASN A 17 15.78 -9.55 29.09
N LYS A 18 14.86 -9.85 28.19
CA LYS A 18 13.50 -9.26 28.22
C LYS A 18 12.64 -9.84 29.33
N PHE A 19 12.77 -11.14 29.63
CA PHE A 19 12.05 -11.78 30.70
C PHE A 19 12.56 -11.34 32.09
N LYS A 20 13.86 -11.09 32.28
CA LYS A 20 14.40 -10.56 33.53
C LYS A 20 13.83 -9.19 33.88
N GLY A 21 13.60 -8.31 32.94
CA GLY A 21 12.95 -7.02 33.17
C GLY A 21 11.50 -7.17 33.67
N VAL A 22 10.71 -8.02 33.02
CA VAL A 22 9.31 -8.28 33.41
C VAL A 22 9.21 -8.93 34.79
N PHE A 23 10.12 -9.86 35.13
CA PHE A 23 10.17 -10.48 36.46
C PHE A 23 10.47 -9.47 37.56
N ILE A 24 11.36 -8.50 37.32
CA ILE A 24 11.68 -7.43 38.30
C ILE A 24 10.44 -6.55 38.54
N TYR A 25 9.70 -6.19 37.47
CA TYR A 25 8.45 -5.43 37.63
C TYR A 25 7.38 -6.18 38.40
N LEU A 26 7.23 -7.48 38.13
CA LEU A 26 6.26 -8.33 38.81
C LEU A 26 6.63 -8.48 40.28
N ALA A 27 7.92 -8.64 40.62
CA ALA A 27 8.43 -8.70 42.00
C ALA A 27 8.19 -7.39 42.76
N VAL A 28 8.38 -6.24 42.14
CA VAL A 28 8.11 -4.92 42.77
C VAL A 28 6.61 -4.73 43.01
N ILE A 29 5.74 -5.09 42.06
CA ILE A 29 4.28 -5.03 42.26
C ILE A 29 3.83 -5.96 43.40
N VAL A 30 4.36 -7.17 43.46
CA VAL A 30 4.05 -8.13 44.53
C VAL A 30 4.50 -7.59 45.89
N LEU A 31 5.70 -7.00 45.98
CA LEU A 31 6.19 -6.34 47.20
C LEU A 31 5.33 -5.16 47.63
N LEU A 32 4.85 -4.34 46.70
CA LEU A 32 3.93 -3.22 46.99
C LEU A 32 2.57 -3.73 47.47
N VAL A 33 2.03 -4.78 46.87
CA VAL A 33 0.78 -5.41 47.31
C VAL A 33 0.92 -6.04 48.66
N ILE A 34 2.01 -6.74 48.94
CA ILE A 34 2.30 -7.32 50.27
C ILE A 34 2.43 -6.19 51.30
N GLY A 35 3.14 -5.09 51.00
CA GLY A 35 3.25 -3.92 51.87
C GLY A 35 1.89 -3.27 52.15
N MET A 36 1.05 -3.17 51.17
CA MET A 36 -0.31 -2.63 51.32
C MET A 36 -1.23 -3.55 52.13
N VAL A 37 -1.15 -4.86 51.93
CA VAL A 37 -1.93 -5.85 52.69
C VAL A 37 -1.46 -5.91 54.15
N THR A 38 -0.15 -5.87 54.41
CA THR A 38 0.38 -5.83 55.78
C THR A 38 0.00 -4.54 56.50
N MET A 39 -0.02 -3.41 55.80
CA MET A 39 -0.47 -2.13 56.36
C MET A 39 -1.97 -2.12 56.70
N LEU A 40 -2.81 -2.74 55.86
CA LEU A 40 -4.24 -2.92 56.11
C LEU A 40 -4.50 -3.90 57.27
N GLN A 41 -3.66 -4.93 57.47
CA GLN A 41 -3.78 -5.89 58.55
C GLN A 41 -3.31 -5.32 59.89
N MET A 42 -2.36 -4.39 59.90
CA MET A 42 -1.95 -3.69 61.14
C MET A 42 -3.00 -2.73 61.69
N SER A 43 -3.99 -2.37 60.90
CA SER A 43 -5.11 -1.49 61.34
C SER A 43 -6.32 -2.26 61.88
N ALA A 44 -6.30 -3.58 61.90
CA ALA A 44 -7.41 -4.42 62.32
C ALA A 44 -6.97 -5.36 63.49
N THR A 45 -6.81 -4.80 64.69
CA THR A 45 -6.88 -5.59 65.92
C THR A 45 -8.36 -5.69 66.34
N PRO A 46 -8.94 -6.91 66.39
CA PRO A 46 -10.28 -7.09 66.94
C PRO A 46 -10.18 -7.01 68.47
N GLY A 47 -10.37 -5.78 69.03
CA GLY A 47 -10.69 -5.68 70.45
C GLY A 47 -12.17 -6.07 70.65
N GLU A 48 -12.48 -6.81 71.76
CA GLU A 48 -13.84 -7.03 72.19
C GLU A 48 -14.59 -5.72 72.17
N HIS A 49 -15.71 -5.64 71.45
CA HIS A 49 -16.53 -4.43 71.32
C HIS A 49 -17.18 -4.08 72.64
N THR A 50 -16.45 -3.41 73.54
CA THR A 50 -17.01 -2.79 74.71
C THR A 50 -17.55 -1.42 74.33
N THR A 51 -18.83 -1.14 74.66
CA THR A 51 -19.43 0.17 74.37
C THR A 51 -19.03 1.19 75.44
N TYR A 52 -18.95 2.47 75.02
CA TYR A 52 -18.62 3.58 75.95
C TYR A 52 -19.52 3.57 77.21
N SER A 53 -20.85 3.37 77.02
CA SER A 53 -21.80 3.27 78.11
C SER A 53 -21.47 2.14 79.10
N LYS A 54 -20.94 1.01 78.60
CA LYS A 54 -20.55 -0.11 79.47
C LYS A 54 -19.29 0.24 80.30
N VAL A 55 -18.32 0.93 79.69
CA VAL A 55 -17.15 1.42 80.40
C VAL A 55 -17.56 2.40 81.51
N ILE A 56 -18.42 3.42 81.21
CA ILE A 56 -18.91 4.36 82.22
C ILE A 56 -19.68 3.65 83.31
N SER A 57 -20.50 2.65 83.00
CA SER A 57 -21.25 1.88 84.02
C SER A 57 -20.35 1.14 84.97
N GLU A 58 -19.14 0.68 84.56
CA GLU A 58 -18.16 0.06 85.48
C GLU A 58 -17.55 1.10 86.45
N PHE A 59 -17.39 2.36 86.01
CA PHE A 59 -16.97 3.43 86.91
C PHE A 59 -18.14 3.81 87.83
N ASP A 60 -19.35 3.96 87.42
CA ASP A 60 -20.50 4.30 88.24
C ASP A 60 -20.83 3.25 89.27
N ASN A 61 -20.63 1.96 88.94
CA ASN A 61 -20.83 0.84 89.89
C ASN A 61 -19.68 0.62 90.88
N TYR A 62 -18.67 1.50 90.91
CA TYR A 62 -17.46 1.38 91.78
C TYR A 62 -16.62 0.13 91.55
N ASN A 63 -16.66 -0.42 90.35
CA ASN A 63 -15.94 -1.66 90.00
C ASN A 63 -14.50 -1.41 89.60
N VAL A 64 -14.12 -0.19 89.22
CA VAL A 64 -12.77 0.15 88.74
C VAL A 64 -11.82 0.36 89.92
N SER A 65 -10.66 -0.33 89.94
CA SER A 65 -9.63 -0.17 90.93
C SER A 65 -8.48 0.80 90.60
N GLY A 66 -8.28 1.03 89.28
CA GLY A 66 -7.31 1.98 88.80
C GLY A 66 -7.40 2.08 87.28
N TYR A 67 -6.93 3.20 86.74
CA TYR A 67 -6.88 3.38 85.30
C TYR A 67 -5.71 4.25 84.84
N THR A 68 -5.28 4.07 83.60
CA THR A 68 -4.31 4.91 82.92
C THR A 68 -4.94 5.42 81.63
N LEU A 69 -4.77 6.69 81.33
CA LEU A 69 -5.35 7.33 80.17
C LEU A 69 -4.26 8.09 79.40
N ASP A 70 -4.07 7.73 78.11
CA ASP A 70 -3.22 8.49 77.20
C ASP A 70 -4.02 9.67 76.63
N LEU A 71 -3.59 10.87 76.94
CA LEU A 71 -4.26 12.12 76.53
C LEU A 71 -4.13 12.43 75.06
N GLY A 72 -3.17 11.83 74.34
CA GLY A 72 -2.94 12.01 72.91
C GLY A 72 -3.73 11.05 72.03
N SER A 73 -3.68 9.73 72.39
CA SER A 73 -4.36 8.69 71.61
C SER A 73 -5.77 8.37 72.08
N GLY A 74 -6.13 8.78 73.30
CA GLY A 74 -7.41 8.42 73.96
C GLY A 74 -7.45 6.96 74.41
N GLU A 75 -6.31 6.25 74.50
CA GLU A 75 -6.28 4.89 74.97
C GLU A 75 -6.45 4.84 76.49
N LEU A 76 -7.59 4.27 76.93
CA LEU A 76 -7.89 4.02 78.31
C LEU A 76 -7.56 2.57 78.65
N GLN A 77 -6.71 2.35 79.65
CA GLN A 77 -6.48 1.05 80.23
C GLN A 77 -6.98 1.07 81.72
N TYR A 78 -7.88 0.18 82.07
CA TYR A 78 -8.45 0.13 83.39
C TYR A 78 -8.45 -1.30 83.97
N THR A 79 -8.43 -1.44 85.28
CA THR A 79 -8.50 -2.68 85.98
C THR A 79 -9.75 -2.70 86.88
N LEU A 80 -10.40 -3.88 86.94
CA LEU A 80 -11.61 -4.07 87.74
C LEU A 80 -11.25 -4.69 89.13
N LYS A 81 -12.00 -4.35 90.19
CA LYS A 81 -11.84 -4.91 91.53
C LYS A 81 -12.08 -6.40 91.59
N SER A 82 -12.86 -6.97 90.68
CA SER A 82 -13.15 -8.39 90.58
C SER A 82 -11.97 -9.18 90.04
N ASP A 83 -11.05 -8.55 89.26
CA ASP A 83 -9.85 -9.16 88.73
C ASP A 83 -8.75 -8.11 88.52
N ASN A 84 -7.98 -7.88 89.49
CA ASN A 84 -6.94 -6.87 89.52
C ASN A 84 -5.70 -7.20 88.66
N THR A 85 -5.70 -8.37 88.01
CA THR A 85 -4.59 -8.84 87.14
C THR A 85 -4.88 -8.59 85.70
N LYS A 86 -6.15 -8.45 85.29
CA LYS A 86 -6.56 -8.25 83.93
C LYS A 86 -6.73 -6.75 83.57
N LYS A 87 -5.93 -6.26 82.61
CA LYS A 87 -6.03 -4.90 82.09
C LYS A 87 -6.99 -4.91 80.93
N TYR A 88 -8.03 -4.08 81.02
CA TYR A 88 -8.98 -3.83 79.92
C TYR A 88 -8.55 -2.61 79.16
N LYS A 89 -8.61 -2.65 77.78
CA LYS A 89 -8.26 -1.54 76.95
C LYS A 89 -9.50 -1.04 76.21
N TYR A 90 -9.66 0.30 76.16
CA TYR A 90 -10.72 0.96 75.46
C TYR A 90 -10.21 2.25 74.84
N SER A 91 -10.59 2.54 73.57
CA SER A 91 -10.27 3.84 72.95
C SER A 91 -11.41 4.81 73.22
N VAL A 92 -11.14 5.82 74.04
CA VAL A 92 -12.12 6.86 74.42
C VAL A 92 -12.31 7.84 73.26
N PRO A 93 -13.52 7.99 72.71
CA PRO A 93 -13.75 8.86 71.55
C PRO A 93 -13.48 10.35 71.84
N ASN A 94 -13.69 10.78 73.09
CA ASN A 94 -13.41 12.13 73.53
C ASN A 94 -12.92 12.11 74.99
N VAL A 95 -11.64 12.42 75.14
CA VAL A 95 -10.96 12.40 76.44
C VAL A 95 -11.58 13.39 77.42
N SER A 96 -11.94 14.59 76.96
CA SER A 96 -12.54 15.64 77.82
C SER A 96 -13.93 15.24 78.36
N LEU A 97 -14.73 14.60 77.53
CA LEU A 97 -16.05 14.07 77.87
C LEU A 97 -15.92 12.95 78.89
N PHE A 98 -14.98 12.01 78.68
CA PHE A 98 -14.72 10.93 79.61
C PHE A 98 -14.29 11.42 81.00
N LEU A 99 -13.42 12.41 81.06
CA LEU A 99 -12.97 12.99 82.33
C LEU A 99 -14.11 13.73 83.06
N GLN A 100 -15.07 14.32 82.32
CA GLN A 100 -16.26 14.93 82.85
C GLN A 100 -17.24 13.89 83.37
N ASP A 101 -17.56 12.88 82.60
CA ASP A 101 -18.50 11.80 82.98
C ASP A 101 -18.04 11.03 84.19
N THR A 102 -16.71 10.79 84.35
CA THR A 102 -16.14 10.06 85.43
C THR A 102 -15.79 10.90 86.69
N GLN A 103 -15.98 12.23 86.61
CA GLN A 103 -15.63 13.16 87.69
C GLN A 103 -16.39 12.88 89.02
N GLY A 104 -17.69 12.61 88.92
CA GLY A 104 -18.55 12.26 90.11
C GLY A 104 -18.07 10.99 90.78
N TYR A 105 -17.72 9.94 90.01
CA TYR A 105 -17.21 8.72 90.54
C TYR A 105 -15.85 8.88 91.29
N ARG A 106 -14.94 9.62 90.63
CA ARG A 106 -13.58 9.83 91.19
C ARG A 106 -13.66 10.53 92.57
N LYS A 107 -14.51 11.57 92.70
CA LYS A 107 -14.71 12.24 93.97
C LYS A 107 -15.36 11.34 95.03
N ALA A 108 -16.43 10.65 94.73
CA ALA A 108 -17.16 9.79 95.63
C ALA A 108 -16.35 8.54 96.07
N TYR A 109 -15.50 8.03 95.10
CA TYR A 109 -14.59 6.90 95.41
C TYR A 109 -13.53 7.32 96.45
N ASN A 110 -12.85 8.46 96.29
CA ASN A 110 -11.79 8.95 97.15
C ASN A 110 -12.35 9.44 98.50
N GLU A 111 -13.58 9.92 98.55
CA GLU A 111 -14.27 10.29 99.82
C GLU A 111 -14.60 9.04 100.67
N LYS A 112 -15.00 7.93 100.04
CA LYS A 112 -15.36 6.70 100.71
C LYS A 112 -14.15 5.82 101.12
N ASN A 113 -12.98 6.00 100.48
CA ASN A 113 -11.77 5.21 100.71
C ASN A 113 -10.56 6.15 100.87
N PRO A 114 -10.48 6.88 102.00
CA PRO A 114 -9.38 7.83 102.28
C PRO A 114 -7.99 7.22 102.33
N ASP A 115 -7.89 5.97 102.76
CA ASP A 115 -6.61 5.19 102.92
C ASP A 115 -6.21 4.44 101.63
N SER A 116 -7.11 4.39 100.57
CA SER A 116 -6.88 3.65 99.35
C SER A 116 -7.52 4.42 98.19
N GLN A 117 -6.88 5.51 97.80
CA GLN A 117 -7.35 6.37 96.70
C GLN A 117 -7.26 5.65 95.38
N LEU A 118 -8.14 6.06 94.41
CA LEU A 118 -8.16 5.56 93.01
C LEU A 118 -6.80 5.85 92.36
N VAL A 119 -6.18 4.83 91.80
CA VAL A 119 -4.91 4.99 91.04
C VAL A 119 -5.22 5.53 89.68
N GLU A 120 -4.88 6.81 89.47
CA GLU A 120 -5.04 7.53 88.21
C GLU A 120 -3.65 7.85 87.65
N ASP A 121 -3.40 7.52 86.38
CA ASP A 121 -2.19 7.92 85.69
C ASP A 121 -2.52 8.48 84.26
N PHE A 122 -1.82 9.51 83.90
CA PHE A 122 -2.05 10.21 82.58
C PHE A 122 -0.73 10.30 81.84
N TYR A 123 -0.72 9.75 80.62
CA TYR A 123 0.42 9.92 79.73
C TYR A 123 0.31 11.19 78.94
N PRO A 124 1.39 12.00 78.83
CA PRO A 124 1.38 13.23 78.06
C PRO A 124 1.33 12.95 76.56
N VAL A 125 0.79 13.89 75.78
CA VAL A 125 0.81 13.85 74.30
C VAL A 125 2.26 13.84 73.84
N SER A 126 2.72 12.77 73.23
CA SER A 126 4.09 12.67 72.68
C SER A 126 4.12 13.28 71.27
N ASP A 127 4.80 14.40 71.06
CA ASP A 127 4.94 15.08 69.73
C ASP A 127 5.76 14.29 68.68
N ASN A 128 6.36 13.15 69.05
CA ASN A 128 7.25 12.39 68.17
C ASN A 128 6.54 11.43 67.20
N SER A 129 5.24 11.23 67.29
CA SER A 129 4.48 10.36 66.38
C SER A 129 4.34 10.93 64.97
N PHE A 130 4.40 12.28 64.82
CA PHE A 130 4.24 12.97 63.57
C PHE A 130 5.34 12.61 62.55
N LEU A 131 6.61 12.61 62.94
CA LEU A 131 7.72 12.26 62.09
C LEU A 131 7.72 10.78 61.68
N LEU A 132 7.34 9.87 62.59
CA LEU A 132 7.23 8.45 62.24
C LEU A 132 6.09 8.14 61.30
N SER A 133 4.99 8.89 61.35
CA SER A 133 3.83 8.74 60.48
C SER A 133 4.11 9.18 59.06
N PHE A 134 5.05 10.12 58.83
CA PHE A 134 5.47 10.56 57.50
C PHE A 134 6.54 9.71 56.85
N LEU A 135 7.25 8.88 57.59
CA LEU A 135 8.33 8.03 57.09
C LEU A 135 7.90 7.11 55.94
N PRO A 136 6.74 6.40 55.98
CA PRO A 136 6.28 5.58 54.85
C PRO A 136 5.92 6.41 53.60
N TYR A 137 5.42 7.62 53.78
CA TYR A 137 5.13 8.52 52.65
C TYR A 137 6.42 9.02 51.99
N LEU A 138 7.44 9.40 52.76
CA LEU A 138 8.75 9.77 52.23
C LEU A 138 9.44 8.60 51.51
N LEU A 139 9.31 7.39 52.01
CA LEU A 139 9.84 6.20 51.35
C LEU A 139 9.09 5.89 50.05
N MET A 140 7.77 6.09 49.99
CA MET A 140 6.96 5.93 48.79
C MET A 140 7.32 6.99 47.71
N VAL A 141 7.54 8.24 48.13
CA VAL A 141 7.97 9.31 47.21
C VAL A 141 9.39 9.04 46.70
N ALA A 142 10.32 8.59 47.56
CA ALA A 142 11.66 8.22 47.14
C ALA A 142 11.66 7.04 46.15
N LEU A 143 10.82 6.01 46.38
CA LEU A 143 10.61 4.89 45.46
C LEU A 143 10.00 5.35 44.14
N MET A 144 9.02 6.29 44.15
CA MET A 144 8.40 6.85 42.96
C MET A 144 9.40 7.67 42.14
N ILE A 145 10.26 8.48 42.82
CA ILE A 145 11.34 9.21 42.15
C ILE A 145 12.39 8.26 41.56
N GLY A 146 12.77 7.23 42.31
CA GLY A 146 13.67 6.20 41.83
C GLY A 146 13.10 5.41 40.66
N PHE A 147 11.81 5.11 40.69
CA PHE A 147 11.09 4.44 39.62
C PHE A 147 10.98 5.33 38.35
N THR A 148 10.63 6.61 38.51
CA THR A 148 10.62 7.57 37.38
C THR A 148 12.02 7.78 36.82
N PHE A 149 13.06 7.82 37.65
CA PHE A 149 14.44 7.91 37.18
C PHE A 149 14.89 6.66 36.41
N VAL A 150 14.49 5.45 36.86
CA VAL A 150 14.75 4.20 36.12
C VAL A 150 13.97 4.18 34.78
N ILE A 151 12.70 4.62 34.77
CA ILE A 151 11.92 4.75 33.54
C ILE A 151 12.55 5.79 32.61
N MET A 152 12.94 6.96 33.10
CA MET A 152 13.63 7.98 32.30
C MET A 152 14.97 7.47 31.77
N ARG A 153 15.74 6.72 32.56
CA ARG A 153 17.02 6.11 32.12
C ARG A 153 16.81 4.98 31.11
N GLN A 154 15.69 4.26 31.20
CA GLN A 154 15.31 3.21 30.26
C GLN A 154 14.57 3.79 29.02
N ALA A 155 13.80 4.88 29.16
CA ALA A 155 13.20 5.69 28.10
C ALA A 155 14.21 6.66 27.49
N GLY A 156 15.22 7.09 28.23
CA GLY A 156 16.34 7.94 27.80
C GLY A 156 17.34 7.25 26.86
N GLY A 157 17.12 5.97 26.55
CA GLY A 157 17.67 5.31 25.37
C GLY A 157 17.01 5.88 24.09
N GLY A 158 17.24 7.14 23.76
CA GLY A 158 16.77 7.86 22.57
C GLY A 158 17.09 7.20 21.21
N GLY A 159 17.53 5.93 21.21
CA GLY A 159 17.85 5.16 20.02
C GLY A 159 16.69 4.55 19.27
N LYS A 160 15.52 4.32 19.89
CA LYS A 160 14.41 3.67 19.17
C LYS A 160 13.47 4.66 18.52
N MET A 161 13.19 5.80 19.14
CA MET A 161 12.35 6.84 18.55
C MET A 161 13.09 7.59 17.45
N SER A 162 14.43 7.74 17.54
CA SER A 162 15.26 8.29 16.47
C SER A 162 15.50 7.32 15.30
N GLN A 163 15.26 6.01 15.47
CA GLN A 163 15.31 5.06 14.36
C GLN A 163 14.07 5.12 13.47
N PHE A 164 12.89 5.47 14.00
CA PHE A 164 11.68 5.66 13.20
C PHE A 164 11.70 6.92 12.35
N SER A 165 12.47 7.94 12.75
CA SER A 165 12.59 9.20 12.02
C SER A 165 13.73 9.22 10.98
N LYS A 166 14.55 8.18 10.91
CA LYS A 166 15.61 8.08 9.90
C LYS A 166 15.04 7.62 8.57
N ALA A 167 15.40 8.33 7.51
CA ALA A 167 15.10 7.90 6.16
C ALA A 167 15.82 6.57 5.89
N ASN A 168 15.03 5.51 5.60
CA ASN A 168 15.56 4.25 5.06
C ASN A 168 15.90 4.44 3.57
N ALA A 169 16.63 5.51 3.21
CA ALA A 169 17.07 5.72 1.86
C ALA A 169 17.88 4.51 1.40
N ARG A 170 17.46 3.87 0.32
CA ARG A 170 18.24 2.80 -0.31
C ARG A 170 19.44 3.42 -0.99
N THR A 171 20.57 3.43 -0.30
CA THR A 171 21.84 3.79 -0.91
C THR A 171 22.29 2.63 -1.80
N GLN A 172 22.45 2.83 -3.09
CA GLN A 172 23.12 1.84 -3.92
C GLN A 172 24.55 1.69 -3.42
N PRO A 173 25.01 0.47 -3.05
CA PRO A 173 26.38 0.26 -2.65
C PRO A 173 27.28 0.66 -3.84
N SER A 174 28.29 1.47 -3.58
CA SER A 174 29.26 1.96 -4.59
C SER A 174 30.00 0.84 -5.33
N ASN A 175 29.89 -0.43 -4.91
CA ASN A 175 30.56 -1.59 -5.46
C ASN A 175 29.65 -2.56 -6.22
N GLY A 176 28.34 -2.23 -6.47
CA GLY A 176 27.45 -3.03 -7.29
C GLY A 176 27.62 -2.75 -8.79
N PRO A 177 27.06 -3.61 -9.69
CA PRO A 177 27.02 -3.30 -11.11
C PRO A 177 26.27 -2.00 -11.32
N LYS A 178 26.96 -0.99 -11.91
CA LYS A 178 26.39 0.33 -12.16
C LYS A 178 25.55 0.25 -13.42
N ILE A 179 24.31 0.70 -13.33
CA ILE A 179 23.44 0.93 -14.48
C ILE A 179 23.91 2.22 -15.16
N THR A 180 24.16 2.16 -16.47
CA THR A 180 24.61 3.28 -17.30
C THR A 180 23.62 3.56 -18.43
N PHE A 181 23.82 4.60 -19.21
CA PHE A 181 23.00 4.86 -20.40
C PHE A 181 23.02 3.74 -21.44
N ALA A 182 24.02 2.88 -21.44
CA ALA A 182 24.07 1.68 -22.28
C ALA A 182 23.02 0.60 -21.89
N ASP A 183 22.56 0.63 -20.65
CA ASP A 183 21.53 -0.25 -20.15
C ASP A 183 20.10 0.30 -20.36
N VAL A 184 19.98 1.58 -20.77
CA VAL A 184 18.72 2.24 -21.11
C VAL A 184 18.58 2.23 -22.62
N ALA A 185 17.65 1.45 -23.13
CA ALA A 185 17.36 1.38 -24.56
C ALA A 185 16.13 2.24 -24.89
N GLY A 186 16.12 2.85 -26.07
CA GLY A 186 15.14 3.87 -26.43
C GLY A 186 15.34 5.15 -25.61
N ALA A 187 14.45 6.12 -25.73
CA ALA A 187 14.51 7.39 -25.01
C ALA A 187 15.83 8.17 -25.30
N GLU A 188 16.22 8.26 -26.57
CA GLU A 188 17.50 8.89 -26.96
C GLU A 188 17.51 10.39 -26.63
N GLU A 189 16.39 11.08 -26.88
CA GLU A 189 16.22 12.51 -26.59
C GLU A 189 16.27 12.77 -25.07
N GLU A 190 15.62 11.92 -24.28
CA GLU A 190 15.67 12.04 -22.82
C GLU A 190 17.06 11.74 -22.28
N LYS A 191 17.79 10.80 -22.89
CA LYS A 191 19.19 10.54 -22.54
C LYS A 191 20.08 11.72 -22.89
N GLU A 192 19.88 12.39 -24.02
CA GLU A 192 20.62 13.57 -24.41
C GLU A 192 20.40 14.71 -23.42
N GLU A 193 19.17 15.00 -23.04
CA GLU A 193 18.86 16.00 -22.02
C GLU A 193 19.47 15.66 -20.65
N MET A 194 19.46 14.38 -20.28
CA MET A 194 20.06 13.94 -19.01
C MET A 194 21.59 13.90 -19.06
N SER A 195 22.20 13.80 -20.25
CA SER A 195 23.65 13.84 -20.42
C SER A 195 24.24 15.18 -20.02
N GLU A 196 23.51 16.30 -20.20
CA GLU A 196 23.92 17.61 -19.72
C GLU A 196 24.09 17.63 -18.18
N ILE A 197 23.20 16.95 -17.46
CA ILE A 197 23.26 16.81 -16.01
C ILE A 197 24.48 15.99 -15.61
N VAL A 198 24.77 14.92 -16.34
CA VAL A 198 25.96 14.10 -16.14
C VAL A 198 27.23 14.90 -16.38
N ASP A 199 27.32 15.66 -17.49
CA ASP A 199 28.51 16.53 -17.79
C ASP A 199 28.70 17.57 -16.69
N PHE A 200 27.61 18.19 -16.25
CA PHE A 200 27.66 19.11 -15.13
C PHE A 200 28.23 18.47 -13.85
N MET A 201 27.72 17.29 -13.46
CA MET A 201 28.20 16.60 -12.25
C MET A 201 29.64 16.17 -12.35
N LYS A 202 30.15 15.87 -13.56
CA LYS A 202 31.55 15.56 -13.85
C LYS A 202 32.42 16.82 -13.90
N ASN A 203 31.91 17.91 -14.49
CA ASN A 203 32.68 19.11 -14.83
C ASN A 203 31.97 20.42 -14.38
N PRO A 204 31.68 20.63 -13.09
CA PRO A 204 30.87 21.77 -12.63
C PRO A 204 31.52 23.13 -12.93
N ARG A 205 32.87 23.24 -12.96
CA ARG A 205 33.60 24.50 -13.20
C ARG A 205 33.30 25.09 -14.57
N LYS A 206 33.20 24.27 -15.62
CA LYS A 206 32.88 24.69 -17.01
C LYS A 206 31.59 25.52 -17.07
N TYR A 207 30.59 25.14 -16.32
CA TYR A 207 29.28 25.82 -16.28
C TYR A 207 29.33 27.08 -15.41
N GLN A 208 30.05 27.03 -14.30
CA GLN A 208 30.19 28.15 -13.38
C GLN A 208 30.95 29.32 -14.01
N GLU A 209 32.01 29.04 -14.80
CA GLU A 209 32.81 30.06 -15.52
C GLU A 209 31.99 30.82 -16.56
N LEU A 210 30.96 30.15 -17.15
CA LEU A 210 30.04 30.77 -18.10
C LEU A 210 28.85 31.45 -17.41
N GLY A 211 28.75 31.37 -16.07
CA GLY A 211 27.61 31.91 -15.32
C GLY A 211 26.29 31.14 -15.50
N ALA A 212 26.35 29.91 -16.01
CA ALA A 212 25.18 29.10 -16.22
C ALA A 212 24.60 28.64 -14.86
N LYS A 213 23.28 28.79 -14.69
CA LYS A 213 22.57 28.26 -13.52
C LYS A 213 22.17 26.81 -13.80
N ILE A 214 22.53 25.94 -12.88
CA ILE A 214 22.29 24.52 -12.96
C ILE A 214 20.91 24.22 -12.43
N PRO A 215 20.15 23.30 -13.06
CA PRO A 215 18.87 22.87 -12.51
C PRO A 215 19.11 22.15 -11.18
N ARG A 216 18.38 22.59 -10.14
CA ARG A 216 18.44 21.96 -8.82
C ARG A 216 17.62 20.70 -8.78
N GLY A 217 16.58 20.63 -9.60
CA GLY A 217 15.69 19.50 -9.70
C GLY A 217 15.24 19.21 -11.11
N VAL A 218 15.08 17.91 -11.39
CA VAL A 218 14.56 17.36 -12.63
C VAL A 218 13.34 16.52 -12.33
N LEU A 219 12.24 16.79 -13.02
CA LEU A 219 11.02 16.02 -12.90
C LEU A 219 10.83 15.12 -14.12
N LEU A 220 10.84 13.81 -13.90
CA LEU A 220 10.55 12.81 -14.92
C LEU A 220 9.04 12.54 -14.93
N LEU A 221 8.40 12.80 -16.05
CA LEU A 221 6.98 12.65 -16.29
C LEU A 221 6.72 11.49 -17.26
N GLY A 222 5.60 10.80 -17.16
CA GLY A 222 5.19 9.83 -18.18
C GLY A 222 4.44 8.63 -17.60
N PRO A 223 3.90 7.77 -18.48
CA PRO A 223 3.16 6.58 -18.09
C PRO A 223 3.98 5.63 -17.18
N PRO A 224 3.32 4.78 -16.39
CA PRO A 224 4.02 3.76 -15.63
C PRO A 224 4.74 2.77 -16.58
N GLY A 225 5.88 2.23 -16.15
CA GLY A 225 6.61 1.24 -16.93
C GLY A 225 7.52 1.79 -18.04
N THR A 226 7.57 3.12 -18.29
CA THR A 226 8.41 3.72 -19.33
C THR A 226 9.89 3.84 -18.99
N GLY A 227 10.30 3.46 -17.76
CA GLY A 227 11.72 3.42 -17.39
C GLY A 227 12.25 4.64 -16.64
N LYS A 228 11.41 5.53 -16.10
CA LYS A 228 11.81 6.74 -15.35
C LYS A 228 12.81 6.46 -14.24
N THR A 229 12.54 5.46 -13.41
CA THR A 229 13.44 5.04 -12.33
C THR A 229 14.76 4.46 -12.86
N LEU A 230 14.72 3.75 -14.00
CA LEU A 230 15.90 3.21 -14.66
C LEU A 230 16.79 4.33 -15.21
N LEU A 231 16.20 5.32 -15.87
CA LEU A 231 16.88 6.50 -16.40
C LEU A 231 17.57 7.28 -15.28
N ALA A 232 16.90 7.54 -14.15
CA ALA A 232 17.50 8.21 -13.00
C ALA A 232 18.70 7.45 -12.42
N LYS A 233 18.63 6.12 -12.34
CA LYS A 233 19.77 5.27 -11.94
C LYS A 233 20.92 5.33 -12.94
N ALA A 234 20.61 5.36 -14.24
CA ALA A 234 21.60 5.43 -15.30
C ALA A 234 22.38 6.76 -15.24
N VAL A 235 21.70 7.88 -14.97
CA VAL A 235 22.36 9.19 -14.75
C VAL A 235 23.36 9.13 -13.60
N ALA A 236 22.97 8.56 -12.47
CA ALA A 236 23.87 8.42 -11.33
C ALA A 236 25.07 7.51 -11.62
N GLY A 237 24.81 6.40 -12.32
CA GLY A 237 25.87 5.46 -12.72
C GLY A 237 26.82 6.06 -13.73
N GLU A 238 26.32 6.79 -14.73
CA GLU A 238 27.09 7.50 -15.74
C GLU A 238 27.93 8.64 -15.16
N ALA A 239 27.33 9.40 -14.24
CA ALA A 239 28.04 10.45 -13.49
C ALA A 239 29.00 9.89 -12.44
N ASN A 240 28.90 8.61 -12.10
CA ASN A 240 29.67 7.93 -11.04
C ASN A 240 29.52 8.58 -9.66
N VAL A 241 28.29 8.96 -9.30
CA VAL A 241 27.96 9.62 -8.03
C VAL A 241 27.04 8.75 -7.16
N PRO A 242 27.01 8.95 -5.84
CA PRO A 242 26.07 8.29 -4.93
C PRO A 242 24.62 8.56 -5.32
N PHE A 243 23.79 7.52 -5.23
CA PHE A 243 22.36 7.56 -5.54
C PHE A 243 21.55 7.22 -4.30
N PHE A 244 20.78 8.20 -3.82
CA PHE A 244 19.88 8.05 -2.68
C PHE A 244 18.44 7.96 -3.17
N SER A 245 17.84 6.78 -3.09
CA SER A 245 16.48 6.53 -3.60
C SER A 245 15.48 6.34 -2.46
N ILE A 246 14.33 7.00 -2.58
CA ILE A 246 13.20 6.87 -1.68
C ILE A 246 11.90 6.94 -2.49
N SER A 247 10.82 6.29 -2.01
CA SER A 247 9.48 6.50 -2.55
C SER A 247 8.80 7.68 -1.85
N GLY A 248 8.02 8.47 -2.58
CA GLY A 248 7.17 9.51 -2.01
C GLY A 248 6.23 8.98 -0.94
N SER A 249 5.76 7.74 -1.09
CA SER A 249 4.94 7.06 -0.10
C SER A 249 5.66 6.81 1.24
N ASP A 250 6.98 6.65 1.23
CA ASP A 250 7.78 6.45 2.45
C ASP A 250 7.84 7.71 3.35
N PHE A 251 7.46 8.86 2.81
CA PHE A 251 7.34 10.09 3.59
C PHE A 251 5.98 10.27 4.26
N VAL A 252 4.96 9.51 3.84
CA VAL A 252 3.62 9.61 4.39
C VAL A 252 3.48 8.61 5.54
N GLU A 253 3.36 9.14 6.76
CA GLU A 253 3.20 8.34 7.98
C GLU A 253 2.00 8.84 8.78
N MET A 254 1.52 8.02 9.74
CA MET A 254 0.40 8.42 10.59
C MET A 254 0.78 9.45 11.68
N PHE A 255 2.09 9.64 11.93
CA PHE A 255 2.57 10.53 12.99
C PHE A 255 3.09 11.84 12.42
N VAL A 256 2.52 12.95 12.85
CA VAL A 256 2.88 14.30 12.41
C VAL A 256 4.36 14.59 12.65
N GLY A 257 5.04 15.08 11.62
CA GLY A 257 6.44 15.49 11.64
C GLY A 257 7.48 14.40 11.32
N VAL A 258 7.08 13.13 11.21
CA VAL A 258 8.01 12.03 10.85
C VAL A 258 8.43 12.17 9.41
N GLY A 259 7.52 12.44 8.47
CA GLY A 259 7.81 12.67 7.06
C GLY A 259 8.79 13.83 6.85
N ALA A 260 8.54 14.97 7.48
CA ALA A 260 9.44 16.12 7.42
C ALA A 260 10.84 15.81 8.00
N SER A 261 10.93 14.97 9.04
CA SER A 261 12.22 14.52 9.58
C SER A 261 12.98 13.60 8.63
N ARG A 262 12.28 12.72 7.92
CA ARG A 262 12.89 11.86 6.89
C ARG A 262 13.41 12.66 5.70
N VAL A 263 12.66 13.68 5.27
CA VAL A 263 13.14 14.60 4.23
C VAL A 263 14.45 15.24 4.65
N ARG A 264 14.53 15.83 5.85
CA ARG A 264 15.77 16.43 6.35
C ARG A 264 16.93 15.44 6.41
N ASP A 265 16.70 14.25 6.95
CA ASP A 265 17.75 13.23 7.06
C ASP A 265 18.26 12.78 5.68
N LEU A 266 17.38 12.62 4.69
CA LEU A 266 17.74 12.28 3.30
C LEU A 266 18.65 13.36 2.68
N PHE A 267 18.25 14.64 2.80
CA PHE A 267 19.01 15.75 2.27
C PHE A 267 20.34 15.94 2.99
N ASP A 268 20.38 15.75 4.32
CA ASP A 268 21.62 15.79 5.10
C ASP A 268 22.60 14.66 4.72
N GLN A 269 22.07 13.47 4.44
CA GLN A 269 22.89 12.35 3.94
C GLN A 269 23.47 12.67 2.56
N ALA A 270 22.67 13.20 1.64
CA ALA A 270 23.12 13.57 0.30
C ALA A 270 24.18 14.69 0.35
N LYS A 271 23.98 15.73 1.17
CA LYS A 271 24.94 16.84 1.39
C LYS A 271 26.28 16.35 1.94
N LYS A 272 26.32 15.29 2.72
CA LYS A 272 27.58 14.69 3.23
C LYS A 272 28.38 13.93 2.17
N HIS A 273 27.74 13.55 1.06
CA HIS A 273 28.34 12.71 0.01
C HIS A 273 28.32 13.41 -1.36
N THR A 274 28.59 14.71 -1.40
CA THR A 274 28.60 15.51 -2.63
C THR A 274 29.81 15.19 -3.50
N PRO A 275 29.67 15.13 -4.83
CA PRO A 275 28.41 15.26 -5.60
C PRO A 275 27.52 14.03 -5.49
N SER A 276 26.17 14.22 -5.42
CA SER A 276 25.22 13.14 -5.23
C SER A 276 23.88 13.41 -5.92
N ILE A 277 23.10 12.34 -6.14
CA ILE A 277 21.74 12.40 -6.68
C ILE A 277 20.76 11.88 -5.64
N ILE A 278 19.70 12.67 -5.36
CA ILE A 278 18.51 12.25 -4.63
C ILE A 278 17.46 11.87 -5.67
N PHE A 279 16.89 10.67 -5.55
CA PHE A 279 15.77 10.24 -6.37
C PHE A 279 14.53 10.01 -5.53
N ILE A 280 13.43 10.67 -5.91
CA ILE A 280 12.13 10.54 -5.26
C ILE A 280 11.17 9.94 -6.27
N ASP A 281 10.84 8.67 -6.11
CA ASP A 281 9.81 8.01 -6.94
C ASP A 281 8.41 8.34 -6.41
N GLU A 282 7.42 8.35 -7.29
CA GLU A 282 6.03 8.65 -6.93
C GLU A 282 5.89 9.93 -6.09
N ILE A 283 6.51 11.02 -6.55
CA ILE A 283 6.50 12.31 -5.81
C ILE A 283 5.08 12.83 -5.56
N ASP A 284 4.12 12.43 -6.37
CA ASP A 284 2.71 12.78 -6.25
C ASP A 284 2.07 12.27 -4.94
N ALA A 285 2.64 11.26 -4.29
CA ALA A 285 2.20 10.83 -2.96
C ALA A 285 2.32 11.95 -1.90
N VAL A 286 3.33 12.83 -2.03
CA VAL A 286 3.59 13.95 -1.11
C VAL A 286 3.29 15.29 -1.75
N GLY A 287 3.55 15.41 -3.07
CA GLY A 287 3.51 16.65 -3.83
C GLY A 287 2.14 17.07 -4.35
N ARG A 288 1.06 16.47 -3.90
CA ARG A 288 -0.30 16.77 -4.35
C ARG A 288 -0.76 18.16 -3.94
N GLN A 289 -1.58 18.82 -4.81
CA GLN A 289 -2.22 20.10 -4.52
C GLN A 289 -3.01 20.09 -3.22
N ARG A 290 -3.00 21.24 -2.53
CA ARG A 290 -3.70 21.48 -1.26
C ARG A 290 -5.20 21.38 -1.46
N GLY A 291 -5.85 20.47 -0.76
CA GLY A 291 -7.30 20.31 -0.76
C GLY A 291 -7.92 20.97 0.46
N THR A 292 -9.15 21.47 0.32
CA THR A 292 -9.96 22.05 1.43
C THR A 292 -10.62 20.98 2.32
N GLY A 293 -10.07 19.76 2.39
CA GLY A 293 -10.66 18.63 3.11
C GLY A 293 -10.42 18.70 4.63
N LEU A 294 -11.47 18.52 5.40
CA LEU A 294 -11.48 18.39 6.87
C LEU A 294 -10.98 16.97 7.27
N GLY A 295 -9.66 16.78 7.46
CA GLY A 295 -9.14 15.50 7.95
C GLY A 295 -7.67 15.56 8.32
N GLY A 296 -7.30 15.06 9.50
CA GLY A 296 -5.96 15.16 10.11
C GLY A 296 -4.80 14.48 9.36
N GLY A 297 -5.05 13.76 8.25
CA GLY A 297 -3.99 13.20 7.39
C GLY A 297 -3.45 14.19 6.35
N HIS A 298 -4.07 15.36 6.19
CA HIS A 298 -3.62 16.39 5.26
C HIS A 298 -2.47 17.23 5.85
N ASP A 299 -2.49 17.50 7.16
CA ASP A 299 -1.51 18.35 7.84
C ASP A 299 -0.08 17.76 7.76
N GLU A 300 0.06 16.44 7.84
CA GLU A 300 1.37 15.79 7.75
C GLU A 300 1.97 15.85 6.35
N ARG A 301 1.14 15.61 5.31
CA ARG A 301 1.59 15.72 3.91
C ARG A 301 2.02 17.14 3.57
N GLU A 302 1.24 18.15 3.98
CA GLU A 302 1.58 19.54 3.78
C GLU A 302 2.87 19.94 4.51
N GLN A 303 3.05 19.46 5.74
CA GLN A 303 4.28 19.70 6.49
C GLN A 303 5.49 19.07 5.81
N THR A 304 5.32 17.86 5.28
CA THR A 304 6.36 17.13 4.55
C THR A 304 6.69 17.82 3.22
N LEU A 305 5.68 18.22 2.45
CA LEU A 305 5.85 19.00 1.23
C LEU A 305 6.57 20.31 1.51
N ASN A 306 6.14 21.08 2.51
CA ASN A 306 6.79 22.33 2.89
C ASN A 306 8.25 22.10 3.28
N GLN A 307 8.56 21.02 4.00
CA GLN A 307 9.95 20.69 4.33
C GLN A 307 10.77 20.36 3.07
N LEU A 308 10.19 19.61 2.12
CA LEU A 308 10.85 19.32 0.83
C LEU A 308 11.16 20.63 0.08
N LEU A 309 10.21 21.55 0.01
CA LEU A 309 10.39 22.85 -0.62
C LEU A 309 11.49 23.66 0.07
N VAL A 310 11.53 23.66 1.40
CA VAL A 310 12.58 24.35 2.19
C VAL A 310 13.95 23.76 1.93
N GLU A 311 14.07 22.43 1.88
CA GLU A 311 15.35 21.77 1.58
C GLU A 311 15.84 22.07 0.17
N MET A 312 14.93 22.11 -0.82
CA MET A 312 15.28 22.47 -2.20
C MET A 312 15.65 23.95 -2.35
N ASP A 313 14.94 24.85 -1.68
CA ASP A 313 15.26 26.28 -1.67
C ASP A 313 16.57 26.58 -0.93
N GLY A 314 16.88 25.76 0.09
CA GLY A 314 18.09 25.87 0.90
C GLY A 314 19.40 25.45 0.21
N PHE A 315 19.34 24.91 -1.03
CA PHE A 315 20.54 24.63 -1.79
C PHE A 315 21.25 25.94 -2.22
N THR A 316 22.49 26.10 -1.83
CA THR A 316 23.39 27.09 -2.42
C THR A 316 23.93 26.53 -3.74
N ASP A 317 24.23 27.40 -4.70
CA ASP A 317 24.65 27.03 -6.08
C ASP A 317 25.87 26.09 -6.17
N ASN A 318 26.53 25.81 -5.05
CA ASN A 318 27.78 25.05 -4.98
C ASN A 318 27.69 23.70 -4.27
N GLN A 319 26.51 23.23 -3.88
CA GLN A 319 26.42 22.02 -3.04
C GLN A 319 26.50 20.68 -3.81
N GLY A 320 26.45 20.69 -5.15
CA GLY A 320 26.66 19.49 -5.97
C GLY A 320 25.60 18.37 -5.75
N VAL A 321 24.43 18.71 -5.21
CA VAL A 321 23.30 17.78 -5.05
C VAL A 321 22.22 18.10 -6.07
N ILE A 322 21.78 17.10 -6.83
CA ILE A 322 20.67 17.23 -7.78
C ILE A 322 19.52 16.31 -7.31
N VAL A 323 18.31 16.85 -7.32
CA VAL A 323 17.10 16.10 -7.00
C VAL A 323 16.41 15.66 -8.29
N ILE A 324 16.22 14.37 -8.49
CA ILE A 324 15.41 13.83 -9.58
C ILE A 324 14.14 13.28 -8.97
N ALA A 325 12.99 13.69 -9.45
CA ALA A 325 11.71 13.11 -9.02
C ALA A 325 11.00 12.46 -10.21
N ALA A 326 10.20 11.43 -9.95
CA ALA A 326 9.39 10.78 -10.96
C ALA A 326 7.91 10.78 -10.53
N THR A 327 7.01 10.98 -11.50
CA THR A 327 5.56 10.85 -11.31
C THR A 327 4.89 10.39 -12.60
N ASN A 328 3.77 9.71 -12.45
CA ASN A 328 2.87 9.38 -13.56
C ASN A 328 1.82 10.48 -13.81
N ARG A 329 1.67 11.41 -12.85
CA ARG A 329 0.57 12.39 -12.84
C ARG A 329 1.08 13.80 -12.56
N ARG A 330 1.31 14.56 -13.63
CA ARG A 330 1.68 15.98 -13.54
C ARG A 330 0.54 16.85 -13.01
N ASP A 331 -0.67 16.49 -13.36
CA ASP A 331 -1.92 17.25 -13.13
C ASP A 331 -2.22 17.48 -11.64
N ILE A 332 -1.80 16.54 -10.79
CA ILE A 332 -2.08 16.61 -9.34
C ILE A 332 -0.98 17.30 -8.53
N LEU A 333 0.17 17.59 -9.14
CA LEU A 333 1.29 18.20 -8.40
C LEU A 333 1.01 19.65 -8.01
N ASP A 334 1.46 20.01 -6.79
CA ASP A 334 1.41 21.40 -6.33
C ASP A 334 2.29 22.29 -7.23
N PRO A 335 1.74 23.38 -7.80
CA PRO A 335 2.50 24.30 -8.66
C PRO A 335 3.75 24.86 -7.97
N ALA A 336 3.81 24.88 -6.66
CA ALA A 336 4.98 25.32 -5.91
C ALA A 336 6.22 24.46 -6.18
N LEU A 337 6.06 23.16 -6.50
CA LEU A 337 7.15 22.27 -6.86
C LEU A 337 7.77 22.62 -8.23
N LEU A 338 6.94 23.17 -9.14
CA LEU A 338 7.32 23.46 -10.53
C LEU A 338 7.90 24.87 -10.69
N ARG A 339 8.07 25.63 -9.60
CA ARG A 339 8.66 26.97 -9.67
C ARG A 339 10.16 26.90 -9.92
N PRO A 340 10.74 27.88 -10.67
CA PRO A 340 12.17 27.99 -10.86
C PRO A 340 12.96 27.93 -9.53
N GLY A 341 14.06 27.19 -9.54
CA GLY A 341 14.86 26.92 -8.35
C GLY A 341 14.49 25.63 -7.60
N ARG A 342 13.46 24.89 -8.10
CA ARG A 342 13.01 23.60 -7.56
C ARG A 342 13.06 22.52 -8.64
N PHE A 343 11.93 22.07 -9.20
CA PHE A 343 11.95 21.21 -10.39
C PHE A 343 11.89 22.06 -11.67
N ASP A 344 13.03 22.62 -11.98
CA ASP A 344 13.19 23.59 -13.09
C ASP A 344 13.07 22.92 -14.46
N ARG A 345 13.54 21.66 -14.54
CA ARG A 345 13.55 20.89 -15.78
C ARG A 345 12.52 19.78 -15.70
N GLN A 346 11.70 19.66 -16.73
CA GLN A 346 10.66 18.63 -16.84
C GLN A 346 10.95 17.81 -18.09
N ILE A 347 11.18 16.51 -17.93
CA ILE A 347 11.50 15.58 -19.01
C ILE A 347 10.37 14.56 -19.09
N THR A 348 9.72 14.48 -20.26
CA THR A 348 8.61 13.55 -20.48
C THR A 348 9.14 12.27 -21.10
N VAL A 349 9.09 11.16 -20.34
CA VAL A 349 9.45 9.83 -20.82
C VAL A 349 8.19 9.14 -21.35
N GLY A 350 8.01 9.21 -22.67
CA GLY A 350 6.83 8.71 -23.38
C GLY A 350 6.83 7.19 -23.61
N TYR A 351 5.85 6.74 -24.39
CA TYR A 351 5.88 5.38 -24.96
C TYR A 351 7.01 5.30 -25.99
N PRO A 352 7.77 4.19 -26.02
CA PRO A 352 8.84 4.02 -26.99
C PRO A 352 8.28 3.86 -28.41
N ASP A 353 8.93 4.47 -29.40
CA ASP A 353 8.66 4.28 -30.81
C ASP A 353 9.12 2.87 -31.27
N ILE A 354 8.88 2.49 -32.52
CA ILE A 354 9.25 1.17 -33.07
C ILE A 354 10.73 0.86 -32.86
N LYS A 355 11.61 1.85 -33.09
CA LYS A 355 13.07 1.68 -32.92
C LYS A 355 13.43 1.50 -31.45
N GLY A 356 12.81 2.28 -30.58
CA GLY A 356 12.96 2.19 -29.12
C GLY A 356 12.50 0.82 -28.60
N ARG A 357 11.32 0.34 -29.07
CA ARG A 357 10.84 -1.00 -28.69
C ARG A 357 11.78 -2.12 -29.15
N GLU A 358 12.30 -2.04 -30.37
CA GLU A 358 13.31 -3.00 -30.84
C GLU A 358 14.58 -2.98 -29.98
N ALA A 359 15.07 -1.79 -29.64
CA ALA A 359 16.24 -1.63 -28.79
C ALA A 359 16.00 -2.18 -27.38
N ILE A 360 14.82 -1.93 -26.79
CA ILE A 360 14.39 -2.46 -25.50
C ILE A 360 14.30 -3.99 -25.55
N LEU A 361 13.67 -4.55 -26.58
CA LEU A 361 13.59 -6.01 -26.78
C LEU A 361 14.99 -6.63 -26.86
N ARG A 362 15.92 -5.99 -27.57
CA ARG A 362 17.31 -6.44 -27.69
C ARG A 362 18.00 -6.51 -26.32
N VAL A 363 17.76 -5.55 -25.43
CA VAL A 363 18.28 -5.57 -24.06
C VAL A 363 17.71 -6.73 -23.26
N HIS A 364 16.37 -6.91 -23.29
CA HIS A 364 15.70 -7.95 -22.50
C HIS A 364 15.88 -9.37 -23.04
N THR A 365 16.29 -9.53 -24.30
CA THR A 365 16.61 -10.83 -24.92
C THR A 365 18.08 -11.23 -24.81
N LYS A 366 18.98 -10.34 -24.39
CA LYS A 366 20.43 -10.57 -24.32
C LYS A 366 20.83 -11.86 -23.58
N ASN A 367 20.07 -12.22 -22.53
CA ASN A 367 20.33 -13.40 -21.69
C ASN A 367 19.35 -14.55 -21.98
N LYS A 368 18.61 -14.50 -23.09
CA LYS A 368 17.60 -15.52 -23.46
C LYS A 368 17.99 -16.19 -24.78
N LYS A 369 17.63 -17.45 -24.92
CA LYS A 369 17.86 -18.19 -26.16
C LYS A 369 16.67 -18.00 -27.09
N LEU A 370 16.87 -17.32 -28.19
CA LEU A 370 15.90 -17.13 -29.25
C LEU A 370 16.14 -18.14 -30.37
N ALA A 371 15.09 -18.57 -31.04
CA ALA A 371 15.19 -19.32 -32.29
C ALA A 371 15.70 -18.41 -33.43
N PRO A 372 16.39 -18.94 -34.46
CA PRO A 372 17.00 -18.12 -35.50
C PRO A 372 16.01 -17.34 -36.39
N ASP A 373 14.78 -17.77 -36.42
CA ASP A 373 13.66 -17.21 -37.21
C ASP A 373 13.01 -15.98 -36.60
N ILE A 374 13.35 -15.64 -35.34
CA ILE A 374 12.74 -14.53 -34.63
C ILE A 374 13.33 -13.20 -35.10
N SER A 375 12.42 -12.30 -35.52
CA SER A 375 12.72 -10.91 -35.86
C SER A 375 12.25 -9.98 -34.76
N LEU A 376 13.19 -9.38 -34.02
CA LEU A 376 12.87 -8.37 -33.00
C LEU A 376 12.18 -7.14 -33.60
N ALA A 377 12.48 -6.78 -34.84
CA ALA A 377 11.83 -5.70 -35.57
C ALA A 377 10.35 -5.99 -35.83
N THR A 378 9.99 -7.24 -36.15
CA THR A 378 8.60 -7.65 -36.33
C THR A 378 7.85 -7.60 -35.02
N ILE A 379 8.45 -8.08 -33.92
CA ILE A 379 7.86 -8.01 -32.60
C ILE A 379 7.65 -6.53 -32.18
N ALA A 380 8.62 -5.67 -32.44
CA ALA A 380 8.53 -4.24 -32.13
C ALA A 380 7.38 -3.54 -32.88
N LYS A 381 7.11 -3.93 -34.13
CA LYS A 381 5.93 -3.46 -34.89
C LYS A 381 4.64 -3.93 -34.25
N GLY A 382 4.54 -5.21 -33.90
CA GLY A 382 3.33 -5.81 -33.32
C GLY A 382 3.08 -5.46 -31.85
N THR A 383 3.94 -4.65 -31.21
CA THR A 383 3.80 -4.25 -29.80
C THR A 383 3.62 -2.74 -29.62
N ALA A 384 2.88 -2.11 -30.55
CA ALA A 384 2.56 -0.69 -30.43
C ALA A 384 1.84 -0.39 -29.10
N GLY A 385 2.22 0.72 -28.45
CA GLY A 385 1.69 1.10 -27.15
C GLY A 385 2.26 0.34 -25.95
N PHE A 386 3.15 -0.62 -26.15
CA PHE A 386 3.83 -1.31 -25.01
C PHE A 386 4.91 -0.41 -24.42
N THR A 387 4.97 -0.41 -23.10
CA THR A 387 6.05 0.20 -22.32
C THR A 387 7.27 -0.71 -22.25
N GLY A 388 8.39 -0.19 -21.77
CA GLY A 388 9.58 -1.02 -21.50
C GLY A 388 9.31 -2.17 -20.54
N ALA A 389 8.44 -1.95 -19.55
CA ALA A 389 8.04 -2.99 -18.60
C ALA A 389 7.16 -4.07 -19.27
N ASP A 390 6.26 -3.69 -20.16
CA ASP A 390 5.42 -4.64 -20.90
C ASP A 390 6.26 -5.49 -21.83
N LEU A 391 7.24 -4.91 -22.53
CA LEU A 391 8.18 -5.63 -23.39
C LEU A 391 9.07 -6.60 -22.58
N ALA A 392 9.52 -6.20 -21.40
CA ALA A 392 10.27 -7.08 -20.50
C ALA A 392 9.40 -8.26 -20.04
N ASN A 393 8.15 -7.99 -19.70
CA ASN A 393 7.18 -9.02 -19.31
C ASN A 393 6.86 -9.96 -20.47
N LEU A 394 6.63 -9.42 -21.67
CA LEU A 394 6.41 -10.21 -22.89
C LEU A 394 7.51 -11.24 -23.12
N VAL A 395 8.76 -10.78 -23.13
CA VAL A 395 9.92 -11.67 -23.36
C VAL A 395 10.08 -12.69 -22.22
N ASN A 396 9.69 -12.33 -21.00
CA ASN A 396 9.69 -13.25 -19.87
C ASN A 396 8.58 -14.31 -19.98
N GLU A 397 7.38 -13.90 -20.35
CA GLU A 397 6.24 -14.81 -20.57
C GLU A 397 6.51 -15.78 -21.74
N ALA A 398 7.10 -15.29 -22.84
CA ALA A 398 7.52 -16.13 -23.95
C ALA A 398 8.55 -17.20 -23.52
N ALA A 399 9.50 -16.83 -22.66
CA ALA A 399 10.47 -17.78 -22.10
C ALA A 399 9.81 -18.83 -21.20
N LEU A 400 8.79 -18.42 -20.39
CA LEU A 400 8.03 -19.34 -19.55
C LEU A 400 7.19 -20.31 -20.39
N LEU A 401 6.60 -19.84 -21.50
CA LEU A 401 5.84 -20.67 -22.44
C LEU A 401 6.75 -21.68 -23.14
N ALA A 402 7.91 -21.25 -23.64
CA ALA A 402 8.90 -22.14 -24.24
C ALA A 402 9.35 -23.24 -23.23
N ALA A 403 9.61 -22.86 -21.99
CA ALA A 403 10.00 -23.80 -20.93
C ALA A 403 8.87 -24.80 -20.61
N ARG A 404 7.62 -24.33 -20.52
CA ARG A 404 6.44 -25.19 -20.30
C ARG A 404 6.28 -26.23 -21.40
N ASN A 405 6.54 -25.82 -22.64
CA ASN A 405 6.47 -26.70 -23.82
C ASN A 405 7.75 -27.51 -24.04
N ASN A 406 8.67 -27.57 -23.06
CA ASN A 406 9.95 -28.27 -23.13
C ASN A 406 10.83 -27.86 -24.33
N ARG A 407 10.69 -26.65 -24.84
CA ARG A 407 11.50 -26.08 -25.93
C ARG A 407 12.85 -25.58 -25.39
N LYS A 408 13.89 -25.66 -26.19
CA LYS A 408 15.26 -25.21 -25.82
C LYS A 408 15.53 -23.75 -26.15
N ALA A 409 14.65 -23.12 -26.93
CA ALA A 409 14.71 -21.74 -27.34
C ALA A 409 13.29 -21.20 -27.48
N ILE A 410 13.14 -19.88 -27.33
CA ILE A 410 11.89 -19.16 -27.57
C ILE A 410 11.64 -19.16 -29.07
N THR A 411 10.43 -19.50 -29.49
CA THR A 411 9.99 -19.52 -30.91
C THR A 411 9.01 -18.39 -31.17
N GLN A 412 8.75 -18.09 -32.45
CA GLN A 412 7.77 -17.07 -32.85
C GLN A 412 6.36 -17.33 -32.26
N PRO A 413 5.81 -18.56 -32.27
CA PRO A 413 4.53 -18.85 -31.62
C PRO A 413 4.54 -18.61 -30.10
N ASP A 414 5.67 -18.79 -29.41
CA ASP A 414 5.75 -18.48 -27.98
C ASP A 414 5.63 -16.97 -27.72
N ILE A 415 6.15 -16.14 -28.61
CA ILE A 415 6.07 -14.68 -28.52
C ILE A 415 4.66 -14.19 -28.83
N GLU A 416 4.03 -14.72 -29.87
CA GLU A 416 2.65 -14.37 -30.24
C GLU A 416 1.69 -14.72 -29.11
N GLU A 417 1.75 -15.93 -28.57
CA GLU A 417 0.94 -16.32 -27.43
C GLU A 417 1.24 -15.49 -26.16
N ALA A 418 2.52 -15.15 -25.94
CA ALA A 418 2.89 -14.26 -24.84
C ALA A 418 2.33 -12.85 -25.03
N THR A 419 2.31 -12.32 -26.27
CA THR A 419 1.72 -11.00 -26.59
C THR A 419 0.24 -11.01 -26.27
N ILE A 420 -0.48 -12.02 -26.72
CA ILE A 420 -1.90 -12.17 -26.44
C ILE A 420 -2.14 -12.32 -24.93
N LYS A 421 -1.33 -13.11 -24.25
CA LYS A 421 -1.43 -13.29 -22.80
C LYS A 421 -1.21 -12.00 -22.01
N VAL A 422 -0.31 -11.14 -22.45
CA VAL A 422 -0.05 -9.83 -21.81
C VAL A 422 -1.22 -8.88 -22.02
N VAL A 423 -1.84 -8.88 -23.22
CA VAL A 423 -2.95 -7.99 -23.57
C VAL A 423 -4.29 -8.50 -23.03
N ALA A 424 -4.64 -9.76 -23.32
CA ALA A 424 -5.96 -10.35 -23.06
C ALA A 424 -6.01 -11.26 -21.81
N GLY A 425 -4.85 -11.59 -21.23
CA GLY A 425 -4.76 -12.48 -20.08
C GLY A 425 -4.64 -13.97 -20.46
N PRO A 426 -4.56 -14.86 -19.45
CA PRO A 426 -4.38 -16.30 -19.68
C PRO A 426 -5.65 -16.96 -20.21
N GLU A 427 -5.49 -18.01 -21.04
CA GLU A 427 -6.59 -18.86 -21.51
C GLU A 427 -7.28 -19.61 -20.36
N LYS A 428 -8.60 -19.69 -20.44
CA LYS A 428 -9.44 -20.47 -19.50
C LYS A 428 -9.83 -21.83 -20.11
N LYS A 429 -8.88 -22.72 -20.25
CA LYS A 429 -9.07 -24.06 -20.87
C LYS A 429 -10.08 -24.96 -20.13
N SER A 430 -10.37 -24.69 -18.88
CA SER A 430 -11.30 -25.48 -18.06
C SER A 430 -12.76 -25.01 -18.11
N LYS A 431 -13.04 -23.85 -18.76
CA LYS A 431 -14.39 -23.34 -18.88
C LYS A 431 -15.13 -24.15 -19.97
N VAL A 432 -16.16 -24.89 -19.56
CA VAL A 432 -17.08 -25.54 -20.50
C VAL A 432 -18.01 -24.46 -21.05
N VAL A 433 -17.94 -24.21 -22.34
CA VAL A 433 -18.77 -23.24 -23.06
C VAL A 433 -19.89 -24.03 -23.76
N SER A 434 -21.14 -23.61 -23.63
CA SER A 434 -22.25 -24.22 -24.37
C SER A 434 -22.15 -23.90 -25.85
N GLU A 435 -22.74 -24.74 -26.72
CA GLU A 435 -22.77 -24.49 -28.17
C GLU A 435 -23.49 -23.17 -28.50
N GLU A 436 -24.50 -22.80 -27.72
CA GLU A 436 -25.21 -21.54 -27.87
C GLU A 436 -24.30 -20.35 -27.53
N GLU A 437 -23.55 -20.43 -26.42
CA GLU A 437 -22.59 -19.39 -26.01
C GLU A 437 -21.42 -19.31 -27.00
N LYS A 438 -20.96 -20.46 -27.52
CA LYS A 438 -19.91 -20.55 -28.55
C LYS A 438 -20.36 -19.87 -29.85
N ARG A 439 -21.59 -20.15 -30.29
CA ARG A 439 -22.18 -19.53 -31.48
C ARG A 439 -22.37 -18.02 -31.31
N LEU A 440 -22.88 -17.58 -30.16
CA LEU A 440 -23.05 -16.16 -29.85
C LEU A 440 -21.71 -15.42 -29.92
N THR A 441 -20.68 -15.95 -29.24
CA THR A 441 -19.34 -15.37 -29.24
C THR A 441 -18.73 -15.35 -30.65
N ALA A 442 -18.91 -16.43 -31.43
CA ALA A 442 -18.37 -16.51 -32.78
C ALA A 442 -18.95 -15.43 -33.69
N PHE A 443 -20.26 -15.20 -33.66
CA PHE A 443 -20.87 -14.14 -34.44
C PHE A 443 -20.54 -12.72 -33.93
N HIS A 444 -20.38 -12.57 -32.61
CA HIS A 444 -19.94 -11.32 -31.98
C HIS A 444 -18.55 -10.93 -32.46
N GLU A 445 -17.56 -11.81 -32.33
CA GLU A 445 -16.18 -11.55 -32.73
C GLU A 445 -16.05 -11.42 -34.26
N ALA A 446 -16.78 -12.24 -35.01
CA ALA A 446 -16.86 -12.09 -36.46
C ALA A 446 -17.42 -10.74 -36.88
N GLY A 447 -18.38 -10.18 -36.12
CA GLY A 447 -18.94 -8.86 -36.33
C GLY A 447 -17.89 -7.75 -36.23
N HIS A 448 -17.06 -7.80 -35.17
CA HIS A 448 -15.94 -6.88 -35.04
C HIS A 448 -14.92 -7.03 -36.16
N ALA A 449 -14.53 -8.26 -36.49
CA ALA A 449 -13.55 -8.53 -37.52
C ALA A 449 -13.97 -8.07 -38.93
N VAL A 450 -15.22 -8.36 -39.33
CA VAL A 450 -15.75 -7.94 -40.62
C VAL A 450 -15.88 -6.43 -40.70
N CYS A 451 -16.35 -5.76 -39.64
CA CYS A 451 -16.38 -4.30 -39.60
C CYS A 451 -14.98 -3.70 -39.74
N THR A 452 -13.99 -4.25 -39.03
CA THR A 452 -12.60 -3.82 -39.12
C THR A 452 -12.06 -3.92 -40.53
N PHE A 453 -12.31 -5.05 -41.22
CA PHE A 453 -11.82 -5.27 -42.58
C PHE A 453 -12.40 -4.27 -43.60
N HIS A 454 -13.65 -3.87 -43.45
CA HIS A 454 -14.31 -2.95 -44.34
C HIS A 454 -14.12 -1.46 -43.98
N CYS A 455 -13.60 -1.14 -42.80
CA CYS A 455 -13.20 0.19 -42.37
C CYS A 455 -11.78 0.51 -42.88
N LYS A 456 -11.65 1.61 -43.64
CA LYS A 456 -10.38 1.91 -44.34
C LYS A 456 -9.26 2.44 -43.46
N THR A 457 -9.61 3.05 -42.35
CA THR A 457 -8.63 3.71 -41.46
C THR A 457 -8.26 2.87 -40.25
N GLN A 458 -8.90 1.72 -40.11
CA GLN A 458 -8.64 0.81 -39.02
C GLN A 458 -7.39 -0.06 -39.26
N ASP A 459 -6.78 -0.51 -38.19
CA ASP A 459 -5.63 -1.40 -38.27
C ASP A 459 -6.07 -2.82 -38.64
N PRO A 460 -5.26 -3.58 -39.40
CA PRO A 460 -5.64 -4.92 -39.87
C PRO A 460 -5.87 -5.88 -38.67
N VAL A 461 -6.80 -6.80 -38.86
CA VAL A 461 -7.06 -7.88 -37.90
C VAL A 461 -5.84 -8.79 -37.86
N HIS A 462 -5.29 -8.96 -36.68
CA HIS A 462 -4.16 -9.86 -36.42
C HIS A 462 -4.61 -11.25 -36.00
N GLN A 463 -5.63 -11.33 -35.13
CA GLN A 463 -6.19 -12.60 -34.70
C GLN A 463 -7.60 -12.41 -34.17
N VAL A 464 -8.48 -13.38 -34.44
CA VAL A 464 -9.80 -13.53 -33.82
C VAL A 464 -9.87 -14.85 -33.09
N SER A 465 -10.42 -14.86 -31.88
CA SER A 465 -10.55 -16.07 -31.09
C SER A 465 -11.80 -16.05 -30.22
N ILE A 466 -12.45 -17.19 -30.13
CA ILE A 466 -13.58 -17.42 -29.22
C ILE A 466 -13.21 -18.22 -27.98
N ILE A 467 -11.92 -18.44 -27.76
CA ILE A 467 -11.41 -19.08 -26.54
C ILE A 467 -11.46 -18.05 -25.40
N PRO A 468 -12.16 -18.33 -24.31
CA PRO A 468 -12.26 -17.37 -23.20
C PRO A 468 -10.92 -17.03 -22.58
N ARG A 469 -10.61 -15.73 -22.42
CA ARG A 469 -9.41 -15.22 -21.74
C ARG A 469 -9.78 -14.18 -20.70
N GLY A 470 -9.14 -14.22 -19.54
CA GLY A 470 -9.41 -13.24 -18.49
C GLY A 470 -10.90 -13.14 -18.16
N MET A 471 -11.55 -12.00 -18.43
CA MET A 471 -12.99 -11.78 -18.28
C MET A 471 -13.76 -11.82 -19.62
N ALA A 472 -13.06 -11.87 -20.74
CA ALA A 472 -13.67 -11.89 -22.07
C ALA A 472 -14.07 -13.29 -22.51
N GLY A 473 -15.19 -13.40 -23.24
CA GLY A 473 -15.66 -14.64 -23.87
C GLY A 473 -14.87 -15.01 -25.14
N GLY A 474 -14.43 -13.98 -25.87
CA GLY A 474 -13.59 -14.02 -27.05
C GLY A 474 -12.80 -12.74 -27.18
N TYR A 475 -12.09 -12.56 -28.27
CA TYR A 475 -11.43 -11.29 -28.61
C TYR A 475 -11.12 -11.19 -30.11
N THR A 476 -11.23 -9.97 -30.61
CA THR A 476 -10.73 -9.59 -31.94
C THR A 476 -9.56 -8.62 -31.73
N MET A 477 -8.36 -9.02 -32.13
CA MET A 477 -7.15 -8.23 -31.96
C MET A 477 -6.69 -7.63 -33.28
N SER A 478 -6.54 -6.32 -33.33
CA SER A 478 -5.90 -5.58 -34.42
C SER A 478 -4.55 -5.04 -33.94
N LEU A 479 -3.55 -5.06 -34.78
CA LEU A 479 -2.23 -4.52 -34.49
C LEU A 479 -1.91 -3.38 -35.46
N PRO A 480 -1.51 -2.20 -34.95
CA PRO A 480 -1.15 -1.08 -35.79
C PRO A 480 0.14 -1.37 -36.56
N GLU A 481 0.13 -1.10 -37.88
CA GLU A 481 1.33 -1.23 -38.71
C GLU A 481 2.35 -0.10 -38.44
N HIS A 482 1.89 1.05 -37.98
CA HIS A 482 2.71 2.22 -37.73
C HIS A 482 2.29 2.92 -36.43
N ASP A 483 3.25 3.50 -35.72
CA ASP A 483 2.97 4.37 -34.58
C ASP A 483 2.31 5.67 -35.07
N ARG A 484 1.12 5.98 -34.55
CA ARG A 484 0.34 7.17 -34.91
C ARG A 484 0.35 8.19 -33.79
N SER A 485 0.77 9.40 -34.07
CA SER A 485 0.74 10.50 -33.09
C SER A 485 -0.63 11.21 -33.03
N PHE A 486 -1.43 11.14 -34.09
CA PHE A 486 -2.73 11.80 -34.20
C PHE A 486 -3.78 10.83 -34.73
N ARG A 487 -5.01 11.01 -34.25
CA ARG A 487 -6.20 10.26 -34.70
C ARG A 487 -7.16 11.25 -35.45
N SER A 488 -7.62 10.90 -36.63
CA SER A 488 -8.58 11.69 -37.35
C SER A 488 -10.02 11.45 -36.86
N LYS A 489 -10.92 12.40 -37.16
CA LYS A 489 -12.35 12.23 -36.86
C LYS A 489 -12.89 10.95 -37.51
N THR A 490 -12.62 10.72 -38.79
CA THR A 490 -13.06 9.51 -39.50
C THR A 490 -12.55 8.23 -38.88
N GLN A 491 -11.29 8.21 -38.39
CA GLN A 491 -10.72 7.05 -37.73
C GLN A 491 -11.45 6.73 -36.43
N MET A 492 -11.82 7.75 -35.65
CA MET A 492 -12.56 7.57 -34.43
C MET A 492 -14.00 7.13 -34.66
N GLU A 493 -14.65 7.67 -35.75
CA GLU A 493 -15.97 7.22 -36.17
C GLU A 493 -15.97 5.75 -36.61
N GLU A 494 -14.98 5.34 -37.41
CA GLU A 494 -14.84 3.94 -37.83
C GLU A 494 -14.52 3.01 -36.61
N GLU A 495 -13.78 3.49 -35.62
CA GLU A 495 -13.54 2.70 -34.38
C GLU A 495 -14.86 2.48 -33.61
N ILE A 496 -15.75 3.46 -33.57
CA ILE A 496 -17.09 3.27 -32.95
C ILE A 496 -17.89 2.23 -33.75
N ILE A 497 -17.82 2.26 -35.11
CA ILE A 497 -18.46 1.25 -35.95
C ILE A 497 -17.96 -0.15 -35.64
N VAL A 498 -16.64 -0.32 -35.48
CA VAL A 498 -16.02 -1.60 -35.12
C VAL A 498 -16.47 -2.05 -33.74
N LEU A 499 -16.45 -1.16 -32.73
CA LEU A 499 -16.89 -1.49 -31.37
C LEU A 499 -18.36 -1.92 -31.31
N LEU A 500 -19.21 -1.36 -32.14
CA LEU A 500 -20.64 -1.75 -32.21
C LEU A 500 -20.88 -3.02 -33.05
N GLY A 501 -19.88 -3.45 -33.87
CA GLY A 501 -19.99 -4.55 -34.82
C GLY A 501 -20.44 -5.86 -34.20
N GLY A 502 -19.89 -6.23 -33.03
CA GLY A 502 -20.27 -7.46 -32.32
C GLY A 502 -21.75 -7.48 -31.93
N ARG A 503 -22.23 -6.41 -31.30
CA ARG A 503 -23.65 -6.29 -30.91
C ARG A 503 -24.60 -6.27 -32.10
N VAL A 504 -24.20 -5.60 -33.21
CA VAL A 504 -25.00 -5.58 -34.43
C VAL A 504 -25.07 -6.96 -35.06
N ALA A 505 -23.97 -7.72 -35.05
CA ALA A 505 -23.95 -9.09 -35.56
C ALA A 505 -24.89 -10.01 -34.73
N GLU A 506 -24.85 -9.93 -33.41
CA GLU A 506 -25.80 -10.65 -32.56
C GLU A 506 -27.24 -10.36 -32.97
N LYS A 507 -27.61 -9.08 -33.12
CA LYS A 507 -28.98 -8.68 -33.48
C LYS A 507 -29.41 -9.16 -34.88
N ILE A 508 -28.52 -9.11 -35.86
CA ILE A 508 -28.83 -9.52 -37.23
C ILE A 508 -28.98 -11.04 -37.36
N VAL A 509 -28.15 -11.81 -36.62
CA VAL A 509 -28.05 -13.26 -36.83
C VAL A 509 -28.90 -14.03 -35.86
N LEU A 510 -28.91 -13.63 -34.57
CA LEU A 510 -29.56 -14.34 -33.50
C LEU A 510 -30.91 -13.73 -33.12
N ASP A 511 -31.24 -12.56 -33.66
CA ASP A 511 -32.39 -11.71 -33.28
C ASP A 511 -32.45 -11.45 -31.75
N GLU A 512 -31.33 -11.64 -31.08
CA GLU A 512 -31.15 -11.45 -29.65
C GLU A 512 -29.95 -10.57 -29.37
N ILE A 513 -29.84 -10.04 -28.15
CA ILE A 513 -28.74 -9.19 -27.71
C ILE A 513 -28.27 -9.62 -26.34
N SER A 514 -26.96 -9.76 -26.16
CA SER A 514 -26.37 -10.23 -24.93
C SER A 514 -25.74 -9.09 -24.10
N THR A 515 -25.39 -9.41 -22.88
CA THR A 515 -24.59 -8.53 -22.01
C THR A 515 -23.11 -8.54 -22.39
N GLY A 516 -22.68 -9.40 -23.30
CA GLY A 516 -21.28 -9.52 -23.75
C GLY A 516 -20.73 -8.21 -24.32
N ALA A 517 -21.58 -7.47 -25.05
CA ALA A 517 -21.24 -6.19 -25.66
C ALA A 517 -21.12 -5.00 -24.68
N SER A 518 -21.24 -5.20 -23.36
CA SER A 518 -21.28 -4.09 -22.40
C SER A 518 -20.01 -3.23 -22.41
N ASN A 519 -18.84 -3.84 -22.48
CA ASN A 519 -17.56 -3.14 -22.54
C ASN A 519 -17.39 -2.35 -23.86
N ASP A 520 -17.83 -2.94 -24.97
CA ASP A 520 -17.73 -2.28 -26.27
C ASP A 520 -18.64 -1.06 -26.36
N ILE A 521 -19.84 -1.13 -25.80
CA ILE A 521 -20.77 -0.01 -25.70
C ILE A 521 -20.20 1.08 -24.80
N GLU A 522 -19.59 0.72 -23.65
CA GLU A 522 -18.95 1.68 -22.76
C GLU A 522 -17.81 2.41 -23.48
N ARG A 523 -16.91 1.68 -24.13
CA ARG A 523 -15.80 2.25 -24.93
C ARG A 523 -16.29 3.12 -26.08
N ALA A 524 -17.30 2.68 -26.82
CA ALA A 524 -17.90 3.45 -27.92
C ALA A 524 -18.49 4.77 -27.40
N THR A 525 -19.19 4.72 -26.25
CA THR A 525 -19.80 5.92 -25.64
C THR A 525 -18.73 6.90 -25.15
N ASP A 526 -17.67 6.41 -24.49
CA ASP A 526 -16.56 7.23 -23.99
C ASP A 526 -15.78 7.88 -25.14
N LEU A 527 -15.60 7.15 -26.24
CA LEU A 527 -14.97 7.66 -27.44
C LEU A 527 -15.82 8.76 -28.05
N ALA A 528 -17.13 8.52 -28.27
CA ALA A 528 -18.08 9.51 -28.79
C ALA A 528 -18.13 10.76 -27.90
N ARG A 529 -18.19 10.59 -26.59
CA ARG A 529 -18.15 11.69 -25.63
C ARG A 529 -16.86 12.50 -25.77
N SER A 530 -15.71 11.84 -25.88
CA SER A 530 -14.41 12.51 -26.03
C SER A 530 -14.34 13.29 -27.37
N MET A 531 -14.91 12.74 -28.45
CA MET A 531 -15.00 13.44 -29.77
C MET A 531 -15.78 14.74 -29.64
N ILE A 532 -16.90 14.73 -28.93
CA ILE A 532 -17.77 15.89 -28.80
C ILE A 532 -17.22 16.90 -27.80
N THR A 533 -16.85 16.44 -26.59
CA THR A 533 -16.54 17.36 -25.49
C THR A 533 -15.08 17.78 -25.43
N ARG A 534 -14.14 16.91 -25.83
CA ARG A 534 -12.71 17.16 -25.72
C ARG A 534 -12.04 17.59 -26.99
N TYR A 535 -12.41 16.97 -28.12
CA TYR A 535 -11.77 17.25 -29.41
C TYR A 535 -12.56 18.24 -30.27
N GLY A 536 -13.79 18.60 -29.88
CA GLY A 536 -14.61 19.59 -30.58
C GLY A 536 -14.96 19.18 -32.02
N PHE A 537 -15.27 17.88 -32.24
CA PHE A 537 -15.58 17.34 -33.57
C PHE A 537 -17.05 17.49 -33.97
N SER A 538 -17.90 18.09 -33.11
CA SER A 538 -19.27 18.42 -33.46
C SER A 538 -19.35 19.71 -34.28
N GLU A 539 -20.13 19.71 -35.38
CA GLU A 539 -20.39 20.91 -36.15
C GLU A 539 -21.37 21.86 -35.47
N LYS A 540 -22.31 21.31 -34.66
CA LYS A 540 -23.30 22.10 -33.92
C LYS A 540 -22.71 22.82 -32.73
N LEU A 541 -21.86 22.14 -31.99
CA LEU A 541 -21.23 22.66 -30.77
C LEU A 541 -19.92 23.42 -31.03
N GLY A 542 -19.35 23.25 -32.23
CA GLY A 542 -18.11 23.89 -32.68
C GLY A 542 -16.85 23.36 -31.96
N PRO A 543 -15.68 23.94 -32.26
CA PRO A 543 -14.38 23.51 -31.68
C PRO A 543 -14.19 24.07 -30.27
N ILE A 544 -15.04 23.67 -29.33
CA ILE A 544 -15.06 24.11 -27.95
C ILE A 544 -14.86 22.89 -27.03
N VAL A 545 -14.05 23.06 -25.97
CA VAL A 545 -13.89 22.05 -24.95
C VAL A 545 -14.93 22.24 -23.85
N TYR A 546 -15.76 21.23 -23.64
CA TYR A 546 -16.81 21.19 -22.61
C TYR A 546 -16.41 20.26 -21.49
N GLY A 547 -16.49 20.75 -20.25
CA GLY A 547 -16.12 19.98 -19.06
C GLY A 547 -14.62 20.09 -18.73
N HIS A 548 -14.27 19.69 -17.55
CA HIS A 548 -12.88 19.45 -17.14
C HIS A 548 -12.65 17.95 -17.12
N ASP A 549 -11.42 17.51 -17.37
CA ASP A 549 -11.05 16.09 -17.24
C ASP A 549 -11.44 15.56 -15.86
N ASN A 550 -12.49 14.76 -15.79
CA ASN A 550 -12.98 14.10 -14.57
C ASN A 550 -12.13 12.87 -14.20
N SER A 551 -10.84 12.89 -14.53
CA SER A 551 -9.93 11.81 -14.12
C SER A 551 -9.68 11.75 -12.59
N GLU A 552 -10.30 12.65 -11.82
CA GLU A 552 -10.19 12.72 -10.35
C GLU A 552 -11.56 12.67 -9.68
N VAL A 553 -12.15 11.48 -9.59
CA VAL A 553 -13.18 11.20 -8.58
C VAL A 553 -12.50 11.11 -7.23
N PHE A 554 -12.53 12.21 -6.46
CA PHE A 554 -12.07 12.21 -5.08
C PHE A 554 -13.25 12.40 -4.13
N LEU A 555 -13.53 11.37 -3.33
CA LEU A 555 -14.52 11.40 -2.25
C LEU A 555 -14.26 12.60 -1.34
N GLY A 556 -15.01 13.69 -1.52
CA GLY A 556 -14.96 14.88 -0.66
C GLY A 556 -14.97 16.23 -1.40
N ARG A 557 -14.80 16.28 -2.74
CA ARG A 557 -14.83 17.53 -3.52
C ARG A 557 -15.99 17.62 -4.50
N ASP A 558 -16.77 16.55 -4.66
CA ASP A 558 -17.75 16.39 -5.73
C ASP A 558 -19.08 17.12 -5.55
N TYR A 559 -19.26 17.86 -4.44
CA TYR A 559 -20.50 18.59 -4.24
C TYR A 559 -20.52 20.02 -4.84
N SER A 560 -19.43 20.50 -5.47
CA SER A 560 -19.36 21.88 -5.94
C SER A 560 -18.68 22.11 -7.30
N GLN A 561 -18.21 21.09 -8.02
CA GLN A 561 -17.81 21.29 -9.42
C GLN A 561 -19.03 21.20 -10.32
N GLY A 562 -19.78 22.28 -10.37
CA GLY A 562 -20.84 22.47 -11.35
C GLY A 562 -20.25 22.35 -12.76
N ARG A 563 -21.00 21.70 -13.66
CA ARG A 563 -20.72 21.71 -15.09
C ARG A 563 -20.38 23.12 -15.53
N ASN A 564 -19.31 23.30 -16.30
CA ASN A 564 -18.91 24.62 -16.82
C ASN A 564 -19.77 25.07 -18.05
N TYR A 565 -20.88 24.39 -18.29
CA TYR A 565 -21.81 24.64 -19.39
C TYR A 565 -23.27 24.53 -18.91
N SER A 566 -24.18 25.19 -19.68
CA SER A 566 -25.60 25.23 -19.35
C SER A 566 -26.29 23.89 -19.57
N GLU A 567 -27.49 23.71 -18.99
CA GLU A 567 -28.32 22.51 -19.22
C GLU A 567 -28.72 22.36 -20.69
N ASN A 568 -28.87 23.46 -21.44
CA ASN A 568 -29.15 23.39 -22.87
C ASN A 568 -27.98 22.78 -23.65
N VAL A 569 -26.74 23.20 -23.34
CA VAL A 569 -25.54 22.63 -23.95
C VAL A 569 -25.36 21.17 -23.50
N ALA A 570 -25.71 20.81 -22.30
CA ALA A 570 -25.69 19.40 -21.85
C ALA A 570 -26.63 18.54 -22.70
N ALA A 571 -27.86 19.02 -22.94
CA ALA A 571 -28.82 18.33 -23.78
C ALA A 571 -28.36 18.21 -25.25
N GLU A 572 -27.67 19.23 -25.75
CA GLU A 572 -27.07 19.19 -27.09
C GLU A 572 -25.92 18.20 -27.18
N ILE A 573 -25.03 18.14 -26.16
CA ILE A 573 -23.97 17.15 -26.08
C ILE A 573 -24.54 15.73 -26.06
N ASP A 574 -25.57 15.47 -25.25
CA ASP A 574 -26.22 14.16 -25.18
C ASP A 574 -26.90 13.80 -26.52
N GLY A 575 -27.47 14.81 -27.21
CA GLY A 575 -28.03 14.64 -28.53
C GLY A 575 -26.99 14.24 -29.57
N GLU A 576 -25.87 14.96 -29.64
CA GLU A 576 -24.76 14.69 -30.56
C GLU A 576 -24.12 13.32 -30.32
N ILE A 577 -23.90 12.94 -29.02
CA ILE A 577 -23.38 11.61 -28.68
C ILE A 577 -24.33 10.52 -29.17
N ARG A 578 -25.64 10.69 -28.97
CA ARG A 578 -26.63 9.72 -29.41
C ARG A 578 -26.67 9.64 -30.97
N GLU A 579 -26.68 10.78 -31.67
CA GLU A 579 -26.67 10.84 -33.13
C GLU A 579 -25.43 10.12 -33.70
N LEU A 580 -24.26 10.33 -33.10
CA LEU A 580 -23.01 9.66 -33.49
C LEU A 580 -23.07 8.15 -33.31
N ILE A 581 -23.55 7.68 -32.13
CA ILE A 581 -23.69 6.25 -31.85
C ILE A 581 -24.74 5.60 -32.75
N ASP A 582 -25.93 6.24 -32.96
CA ASP A 582 -26.99 5.71 -33.79
C ASP A 582 -26.55 5.64 -35.28
N THR A 583 -25.84 6.66 -35.75
CA THR A 583 -25.26 6.67 -37.12
C THR A 583 -24.22 5.58 -37.31
N SER A 584 -23.32 5.42 -36.33
CA SER A 584 -22.31 4.37 -36.37
C SER A 584 -22.93 2.97 -36.29
N TYR A 585 -23.99 2.79 -35.50
CA TYR A 585 -24.75 1.53 -35.41
C TYR A 585 -25.38 1.16 -36.77
N GLU A 586 -26.04 2.11 -37.43
CA GLU A 586 -26.63 1.85 -38.75
C GLU A 586 -25.56 1.60 -39.82
N ASN A 587 -24.42 2.28 -39.78
CA ASN A 587 -23.27 2.00 -40.64
C ASN A 587 -22.72 0.58 -40.44
N ALA A 588 -22.51 0.16 -39.18
CA ALA A 588 -22.11 -1.20 -38.87
C ALA A 588 -23.10 -2.22 -39.42
N LYS A 589 -24.38 -1.95 -39.24
CA LYS A 589 -25.46 -2.80 -39.76
C LYS A 589 -25.48 -2.91 -41.29
N GLN A 590 -25.26 -1.80 -41.98
CA GLN A 590 -25.16 -1.80 -43.46
C GLN A 590 -23.95 -2.62 -43.91
N ILE A 591 -22.78 -2.47 -43.27
CA ILE A 591 -21.58 -3.27 -43.58
C ILE A 591 -21.89 -4.74 -43.44
N LEU A 592 -22.41 -5.16 -42.26
CA LEU A 592 -22.67 -6.56 -41.96
C LEU A 592 -23.76 -7.20 -42.84
N LEU A 593 -24.81 -6.43 -43.20
CA LEU A 593 -25.83 -6.91 -44.10
C LEU A 593 -25.33 -7.04 -45.55
N SER A 594 -24.51 -6.08 -46.03
CA SER A 594 -23.91 -6.14 -47.33
C SER A 594 -22.90 -7.28 -47.50
N HIS A 595 -22.28 -7.67 -46.41
CA HIS A 595 -21.23 -8.70 -46.37
C HIS A 595 -21.62 -9.91 -45.51
N ARG A 596 -22.92 -10.25 -45.52
CA ARG A 596 -23.45 -11.33 -44.69
C ARG A 596 -22.77 -12.66 -44.92
N ASP A 597 -22.44 -13.00 -46.16
CA ASP A 597 -21.75 -14.25 -46.49
C ASP A 597 -20.35 -14.32 -45.84
N GLN A 598 -19.65 -13.17 -45.75
CA GLN A 598 -18.36 -13.12 -45.08
C GLN A 598 -18.49 -13.28 -43.56
N LEU A 599 -19.49 -12.62 -42.95
CA LEU A 599 -19.80 -12.78 -41.52
C LEU A 599 -20.09 -14.25 -41.18
N ASP A 600 -20.95 -14.91 -41.96
CA ASP A 600 -21.32 -16.30 -41.74
C ASP A 600 -20.09 -17.24 -41.89
N LYS A 601 -19.24 -17.01 -42.92
CA LYS A 601 -18.01 -17.80 -43.12
C LYS A 601 -17.05 -17.67 -41.99
N VAL A 602 -16.75 -16.45 -41.51
CA VAL A 602 -15.84 -16.22 -40.38
C VAL A 602 -16.40 -16.84 -39.09
N ALA A 603 -17.68 -16.65 -38.82
CA ALA A 603 -18.31 -17.21 -37.63
C ALA A 603 -18.29 -18.77 -37.64
N HIS A 604 -18.60 -19.40 -38.79
CA HIS A 604 -18.53 -20.87 -38.90
C HIS A 604 -17.11 -21.40 -38.74
N TYR A 605 -16.13 -20.74 -39.36
CA TYR A 605 -14.71 -21.10 -39.18
C TYR A 605 -14.29 -21.02 -37.70
N LEU A 606 -14.71 -19.95 -36.98
CA LEU A 606 -14.43 -19.80 -35.57
C LEU A 606 -15.13 -20.88 -34.70
N MET A 607 -16.31 -21.33 -35.09
CA MET A 607 -17.02 -22.42 -34.40
C MET A 607 -16.29 -23.74 -34.56
N GLU A 608 -15.61 -23.99 -35.69
CA GLU A 608 -14.88 -25.23 -35.96
C GLU A 608 -13.46 -25.19 -35.38
N HIS A 609 -12.73 -24.09 -35.56
CA HIS A 609 -11.30 -23.98 -35.25
C HIS A 609 -10.98 -23.16 -34.01
N GLU A 610 -11.97 -22.47 -33.42
CA GLU A 610 -11.90 -21.63 -32.22
C GLU A 610 -11.03 -20.38 -32.35
N LYS A 611 -10.15 -20.30 -33.33
CA LYS A 611 -9.31 -19.13 -33.64
C LYS A 611 -9.00 -19.04 -35.13
N ILE A 612 -8.73 -17.82 -35.59
CA ILE A 612 -8.24 -17.53 -36.95
C ILE A 612 -7.14 -16.47 -36.87
N ASP A 613 -6.01 -16.72 -37.50
CA ASP A 613 -4.89 -15.77 -37.59
C ASP A 613 -5.12 -14.79 -38.75
N GLY A 614 -4.47 -13.62 -38.72
CA GLY A 614 -4.75 -12.51 -39.64
C GLY A 614 -4.57 -12.87 -41.12
N ASP A 615 -3.55 -13.65 -41.47
CA ASP A 615 -3.32 -14.06 -42.87
C ASP A 615 -4.45 -14.97 -43.36
N ASP A 616 -4.89 -15.93 -42.54
CA ASP A 616 -6.00 -16.82 -42.92
C ASP A 616 -7.35 -16.08 -42.89
N PHE A 617 -7.52 -15.08 -42.02
CA PHE A 617 -8.67 -14.21 -42.02
C PHE A 617 -8.76 -13.42 -43.34
N ILE A 618 -7.65 -12.85 -43.80
CA ILE A 618 -7.62 -12.12 -45.08
C ILE A 618 -7.95 -13.04 -46.26
N LYS A 619 -7.40 -14.26 -46.33
CA LYS A 619 -7.74 -15.24 -47.35
C LYS A 619 -9.24 -15.58 -47.34
N LEU A 620 -9.78 -15.81 -46.12
CA LEU A 620 -11.21 -16.12 -45.97
C LEU A 620 -12.12 -14.97 -46.44
N MET A 621 -11.73 -13.72 -46.13
CA MET A 621 -12.45 -12.51 -46.58
C MET A 621 -12.40 -12.34 -48.11
N ASN A 622 -11.29 -12.70 -48.74
CA ASN A 622 -11.12 -12.63 -50.21
C ASN A 622 -11.73 -13.85 -50.91
N GLY A 623 -12.19 -14.87 -50.18
CA GLY A 623 -12.74 -16.10 -50.76
C GLY A 623 -11.68 -17.04 -51.31
N GLU A 624 -10.44 -16.94 -50.85
CA GLU A 624 -9.34 -17.82 -51.21
C GLU A 624 -9.41 -19.11 -50.38
N PRO A 625 -8.95 -20.26 -50.90
CA PRO A 625 -8.91 -21.51 -50.15
C PRO A 625 -7.88 -21.39 -49.05
N LEU A 626 -8.25 -21.86 -47.86
CA LEU A 626 -7.34 -22.00 -46.73
C LEU A 626 -6.51 -23.29 -46.90
N ASP A 627 -5.22 -23.22 -46.59
CA ASP A 627 -4.35 -24.41 -46.62
C ASP A 627 -4.66 -25.28 -45.37
N ASP A 628 -5.22 -26.47 -45.58
CA ASP A 628 -5.60 -27.44 -44.52
C ASP A 628 -4.44 -27.91 -43.61
N ASN A 629 -3.23 -27.37 -43.79
CA ASN A 629 -2.02 -27.84 -43.13
C ASN A 629 -1.66 -27.15 -41.82
N THR A 630 -2.52 -26.26 -41.28
CA THR A 630 -2.27 -25.54 -40.01
C THR A 630 -2.97 -26.15 -38.80
N ALA A 631 -3.68 -27.26 -38.95
CA ALA A 631 -4.21 -28.01 -37.81
C ALA A 631 -3.03 -28.61 -37.00
N ALA A 632 -2.74 -27.99 -35.86
CA ALA A 632 -1.87 -28.62 -34.86
C ALA A 632 -2.41 -30.02 -34.51
N PRO A 633 -1.58 -31.05 -34.41
CA PRO A 633 -2.07 -32.41 -34.12
C PRO A 633 -2.77 -32.43 -32.78
N VAL A 634 -4.08 -32.69 -32.79
CA VAL A 634 -4.83 -33.11 -31.63
C VAL A 634 -4.15 -34.36 -31.10
N SER A 635 -3.59 -34.30 -29.92
CA SER A 635 -3.03 -35.50 -29.26
C SER A 635 -4.19 -36.45 -28.98
N GLU A 636 -4.39 -37.43 -29.84
CA GLU A 636 -5.17 -38.61 -29.53
C GLU A 636 -4.53 -39.29 -28.32
N ASN A 637 -5.15 -39.15 -27.17
CA ASN A 637 -4.92 -40.04 -26.04
C ASN A 637 -5.45 -41.44 -26.43
N SER A 638 -4.60 -42.25 -26.97
CA SER A 638 -4.87 -43.67 -27.05
C SER A 638 -4.84 -44.27 -25.65
N ASP A 639 -6.04 -44.49 -25.12
CA ASP A 639 -6.27 -45.46 -24.04
C ASP A 639 -5.82 -46.84 -24.48
N THR A 640 -4.61 -47.23 -24.11
CA THR A 640 -4.20 -48.64 -24.07
C THR A 640 -4.17 -49.05 -22.61
N ALA A 641 -5.19 -49.80 -22.20
CA ALA A 641 -5.20 -50.55 -20.97
C ALA A 641 -4.01 -51.54 -20.92
N PRO A 642 -3.33 -51.69 -19.78
CA PRO A 642 -2.38 -52.76 -19.61
C PRO A 642 -3.10 -54.06 -19.28
N ALA A 643 -2.75 -55.12 -20.03
CA ALA A 643 -3.16 -56.50 -19.79
C ALA A 643 -2.59 -57.03 -18.48
N ASP A 644 -3.37 -57.96 -17.92
CA ASP A 644 -3.10 -58.83 -16.78
C ASP A 644 -1.72 -59.45 -16.76
N CYS A 645 -1.12 -59.50 -15.58
CA CYS A 645 -0.18 -60.54 -15.18
C CYS A 645 -0.49 -61.00 -13.76
N GLU A 646 -0.77 -62.31 -13.71
CA GLU A 646 -1.08 -63.12 -12.55
C GLU A 646 0.00 -63.18 -11.47
N ASP A 647 -0.50 -63.32 -10.25
CA ASP A 647 -0.03 -64.04 -9.05
C ASP A 647 1.45 -64.47 -8.90
N THR A 648 2.01 -64.09 -7.79
CA THR A 648 2.53 -65.04 -6.81
C THR A 648 2.59 -64.40 -5.40
N ALA A 649 1.96 -65.15 -4.49
CA ALA A 649 1.92 -64.91 -3.05
C ALA A 649 3.29 -65.08 -2.39
N GLU A 650 3.60 -64.34 -1.36
CA GLU A 650 4.12 -64.87 -0.10
C GLU A 650 3.93 -63.87 1.08
N THR A 651 3.31 -64.48 2.07
CA THR A 651 3.00 -64.09 3.45
C THR A 651 4.19 -63.59 4.26
N THR A 652 3.93 -62.65 5.12
CA THR A 652 4.14 -62.51 6.56
C THR A 652 4.08 -61.04 6.91
N GLY A 653 3.28 -60.56 7.80
CA GLY A 653 3.02 -60.85 9.15
C GLY A 653 3.16 -59.57 9.96
N ASP A 654 2.08 -59.23 10.62
CA ASP A 654 1.99 -58.56 11.89
C ASP A 654 2.08 -57.00 12.05
N ASN A 655 0.95 -56.52 12.39
CA ASN A 655 0.57 -55.89 13.66
C ASN A 655 0.70 -54.36 13.86
N ASN A 656 -0.49 -53.89 14.15
CA ASN A 656 -0.87 -52.93 15.21
C ASN A 656 -0.59 -51.45 15.06
N ASN A 657 -1.64 -50.81 15.02
CA ASN A 657 -2.45 -50.11 16.03
C ASN A 657 -2.35 -48.59 16.01
N GLU A 658 -3.57 -48.09 15.93
CA GLU A 658 -4.17 -47.03 16.78
C GLU A 658 -3.72 -45.58 16.60
N THR A 659 -4.72 -44.88 16.15
CA THR A 659 -5.62 -43.90 16.80
C THR A 659 -5.15 -42.46 16.93
N ASN A 660 -6.09 -41.66 16.46
CA ASN A 660 -6.55 -40.36 17.05
C ASN A 660 -5.59 -39.17 17.06
N GLU A 661 -5.93 -38.10 16.56
CA GLU A 661 -6.93 -37.03 16.64
C GLU A 661 -6.75 -36.02 15.51
#